data_11cbfb4b1621007281620507ef61432a
#
_entry.id   11cbfb4b1621007281620507ef61432a
#
_cell.length_a   1.000
_cell.length_b   1.000
_cell.length_c   1.000
_cell.angle_alpha   90.00
_cell.angle_beta   90.00
_cell.angle_gamma   90.00
#
_symmetry.space_group_name_H-M   'P 1'
#
loop_
_entity.id
_entity.type
_entity.pdbx_description
1 polymer ?
#
loop_
_entity_poly.entity_id
_entity_poly.type
_entity_poly.pdbx_seq_one_letter_code
_entity_poly.pdbx_strand_id
1 'polypeptide(L)'
;MSLRYSLTGSFILFALFQMPAQACSDDSCYPTWDLKRDQLDTCNNTPFLSPANDSRINLQLLLADQHQQPLTVPTSDSYYKEQGYALVPFPVDLTEPTDTTATGNENDKNQPSPLVILAQQLGVNADDANNLLTQTSVWEGSRCTSNNQQTAQTYLQQLAQEKELPAEERTALAQSRLAILQSCDNEPAAQTDLLPQNIHSPTGQLFASYLQGAQAFYNGDFTQSIAVFNALSLSTHPWLKETAIYMKGRIFLNTAQQNAFDEMGFPDNSKTDMASLQAAESAFNSYLTEYPKGQYAASANGLLRRVYWLMNDQSRLAQSYAYWFTHPLIDTNITANQLVQEIDNKLLLSYSDTSKIEDPQLLAIIDLMLMRRRSEDDSRPPFTLAELQSQQARFAKQPELYNYLLGAYALYVEKDADKALTILPEINTEQLLSYQAFSQQTLRGFALESKEQWQDAEQLWLKLLSKASNPLQRQQTELALAMNYERSQNIDKVFAEKSPVKTPMIREILLRNIASPALLRKQITHPVSAQEHDIALFTLLFKDLTRSAYADFLKDIQLLPENTSTTPLFMGSTYATPQSLALFKWDGKNATDYQCPALTEVVQTLQNNNAHPQALNCLGEFILRQGLDDFPLNSQPDLHELGGTTTQFDGKVFSRLDGYQQVIANKQAPRTDKAYALYRAINCFAPSGYNGCGSQEIPVEKRKQWFQTLKSQFSDTPWSKQLKYYW
;
A
#
# COMPACT_ATOMS: atom_id res chain seq x y z
N MET A 1 69.83 -6.39 -8.33
CA MET A 1 68.83 -6.44 -9.41
C MET A 1 67.45 -6.39 -8.79
N SER A 2 66.85 -5.22 -8.75
CA SER A 2 65.54 -4.95 -8.14
C SER A 2 64.55 -4.64 -9.25
N LEU A 3 63.55 -5.49 -9.44
CA LEU A 3 62.44 -5.24 -10.34
C LEU A 3 61.37 -4.43 -9.59
N ARG A 4 61.16 -3.20 -10.03
CA ARG A 4 60.03 -2.36 -9.66
C ARG A 4 58.86 -2.69 -10.58
N TYR A 5 57.73 -3.20 -10.01
CA TYR A 5 56.45 -3.24 -10.67
C TYR A 5 55.70 -1.93 -10.44
N SER A 6 55.47 -1.21 -11.51
CA SER A 6 54.59 -0.03 -11.54
C SER A 6 53.16 -0.49 -11.68
N LEU A 7 52.31 -0.26 -10.64
CA LEU A 7 50.86 -0.41 -10.70
C LEU A 7 50.26 0.92 -11.17
N THR A 8 49.91 1.00 -12.45
CA THR A 8 49.02 2.05 -12.97
C THR A 8 47.58 1.63 -12.68
N GLY A 9 47.02 2.16 -11.62
CA GLY A 9 45.59 2.03 -11.30
C GLY A 9 44.77 2.93 -12.23
N SER A 10 44.04 2.33 -13.14
CA SER A 10 42.98 3.02 -13.90
C SER A 10 41.80 3.27 -12.95
N PHE A 11 41.64 4.52 -12.51
CA PHE A 11 40.40 4.99 -11.91
C PHE A 11 39.36 5.08 -13.02
N ILE A 12 38.45 4.09 -13.08
CA ILE A 12 37.20 4.21 -13.83
C ILE A 12 36.30 5.07 -12.96
N LEU A 13 36.10 6.33 -13.36
CA LEU A 13 35.04 7.19 -12.84
C LEU A 13 33.70 6.56 -13.25
N PHE A 14 33.06 5.84 -12.34
CA PHE A 14 31.65 5.58 -12.44
C PHE A 14 30.94 6.92 -12.20
N ALA A 15 30.56 7.61 -13.26
CA ALA A 15 29.53 8.63 -13.21
C ALA A 15 28.23 7.90 -12.85
N LEU A 16 27.88 7.91 -11.58
CA LEU A 16 26.55 7.58 -11.11
C LEU A 16 25.60 8.62 -11.73
N PHE A 17 25.04 8.31 -12.89
CA PHE A 17 23.79 8.90 -13.28
C PHE A 17 22.78 8.49 -12.20
N GLN A 18 22.49 9.38 -11.29
CA GLN A 18 21.32 9.31 -10.46
C GLN A 18 20.13 9.46 -11.41
N MET A 19 19.63 8.33 -11.92
CA MET A 19 18.28 8.30 -12.46
C MET A 19 17.35 8.71 -11.31
N PRO A 20 16.44 9.66 -11.52
CA PRO A 20 15.40 9.89 -10.53
C PRO A 20 14.74 8.53 -10.29
N ALA A 21 14.77 8.05 -9.06
CA ALA A 21 13.96 6.93 -8.66
C ALA A 21 12.53 7.36 -8.96
N GLN A 22 12.00 6.91 -10.09
CA GLN A 22 10.57 6.91 -10.31
C GLN A 22 10.05 6.00 -9.21
N ALA A 23 9.42 6.61 -8.21
CA ALA A 23 8.75 5.88 -7.18
C ALA A 23 7.75 4.95 -7.88
N CYS A 24 8.14 3.71 -8.06
CA CYS A 24 7.17 2.64 -8.20
C CYS A 24 6.23 2.83 -7.03
N SER A 25 4.94 2.90 -7.27
CA SER A 25 3.86 3.06 -6.33
C SER A 25 4.33 3.09 -4.87
N ASP A 26 3.92 4.07 -4.10
CA ASP A 26 4.32 4.24 -2.69
C ASP A 26 3.92 3.05 -1.79
N ASP A 27 4.12 1.81 -2.24
CA ASP A 27 3.92 0.57 -1.47
C ASP A 27 4.83 0.50 -0.22
N SER A 28 5.76 1.46 -0.09
CA SER A 28 6.61 1.63 1.09
C SER A 28 5.97 2.44 2.21
N CYS A 29 4.76 2.94 2.04
CA CYS A 29 4.05 3.66 3.09
C CYS A 29 3.58 2.71 4.19
N TYR A 30 4.11 2.91 5.39
CA TYR A 30 3.65 2.15 6.56
C TYR A 30 2.36 2.76 7.10
N PRO A 31 1.32 1.94 7.38
CA PRO A 31 0.09 2.41 7.99
C PRO A 31 0.33 3.03 9.37
N THR A 32 -0.15 4.24 9.57
CA THR A 32 -0.09 4.98 10.84
C THR A 32 -1.48 5.46 11.26
N TRP A 33 -1.69 5.72 12.56
CA TRP A 33 -2.93 6.28 13.09
C TRP A 33 -2.89 7.81 13.05
N ASP A 34 -2.59 8.35 11.85
CA ASP A 34 -2.44 9.77 11.59
C ASP A 34 -3.21 10.19 10.34
N LEU A 35 -3.75 11.40 10.33
CA LEU A 35 -4.42 11.99 9.16
C LEU A 35 -3.51 12.93 8.37
N LYS A 36 -2.23 13.00 8.69
CA LYS A 36 -1.19 13.82 8.00
C LYS A 36 -1.64 15.25 7.67
N ARG A 37 -2.22 15.93 8.63
CA ARG A 37 -2.84 17.25 8.48
C ARG A 37 -1.89 18.33 8.00
N ASP A 38 -0.62 18.20 8.34
CA ASP A 38 0.43 19.19 8.15
C ASP A 38 1.73 18.61 7.56
N GLN A 39 1.79 17.32 7.33
CA GLN A 39 2.93 16.61 6.75
C GLN A 39 2.60 16.17 5.32
N LEU A 40 3.25 16.80 4.34
CA LEU A 40 3.07 16.50 2.91
C LEU A 40 4.27 15.80 2.28
N ASP A 41 5.30 15.53 3.07
CA ASP A 41 6.54 14.88 2.65
C ASP A 41 6.50 13.36 2.73
N THR A 42 5.47 12.81 3.35
CA THR A 42 5.28 11.37 3.48
C THR A 42 4.05 10.90 2.72
N CYS A 43 4.14 9.74 2.13
CA CYS A 43 3.02 9.06 1.50
C CYS A 43 1.93 8.75 2.54
N ASN A 44 0.69 9.08 2.20
CA ASN A 44 -0.43 8.85 3.09
C ASN A 44 -1.74 8.75 2.31
N ASN A 45 -2.23 7.54 2.11
CA ASN A 45 -3.46 7.32 1.38
C ASN A 45 -4.67 7.46 2.30
N THR A 46 -5.36 8.60 2.20
CA THR A 46 -6.57 8.90 2.98
C THR A 46 -7.82 8.78 2.11
N PRO A 47 -9.01 8.47 2.69
CA PRO A 47 -10.28 8.37 1.94
C PRO A 47 -10.90 9.74 1.60
N PHE A 48 -10.06 10.72 1.38
CA PHE A 48 -10.39 12.08 0.93
C PHE A 48 -9.26 12.62 0.07
N LEU A 49 -9.55 13.55 -0.83
CA LEU A 49 -8.54 14.20 -1.67
C LEU A 49 -7.48 14.88 -0.80
N SER A 50 -6.22 14.63 -1.09
CA SER A 50 -5.13 15.19 -0.30
C SER A 50 -3.84 15.30 -1.13
N PRO A 51 -3.05 16.36 -0.90
CA PRO A 51 -1.69 16.43 -1.44
C PRO A 51 -0.79 15.27 -0.98
N ALA A 52 -1.05 14.70 0.21
CA ALA A 52 -0.28 13.59 0.76
C ALA A 52 -0.65 12.21 0.15
N ASN A 53 -1.77 12.10 -0.56
CA ASN A 53 -2.17 10.85 -1.18
C ASN A 53 -1.29 10.50 -2.38
N ASP A 54 -1.12 9.20 -2.63
CA ASP A 54 -0.73 8.69 -3.93
C ASP A 54 -1.69 9.23 -5.01
N SER A 55 -1.16 9.56 -6.18
CA SER A 55 -1.96 10.05 -7.31
C SER A 55 -3.09 9.10 -7.70
N ARG A 56 -2.86 7.79 -7.60
CA ARG A 56 -3.89 6.77 -7.86
C ARG A 56 -5.07 6.89 -6.91
N ILE A 57 -4.83 7.16 -5.63
CA ILE A 57 -5.90 7.34 -4.64
C ILE A 57 -6.75 8.57 -4.97
N ASN A 58 -6.11 9.71 -5.27
CA ASN A 58 -6.85 10.89 -5.69
C ASN A 58 -7.64 10.66 -6.99
N LEU A 59 -7.06 9.92 -7.94
CA LEU A 59 -7.73 9.53 -9.18
C LEU A 59 -8.93 8.62 -8.91
N GLN A 60 -8.78 7.59 -8.08
CA GLN A 60 -9.86 6.67 -7.71
C GLN A 60 -11.02 7.41 -7.02
N LEU A 61 -10.71 8.35 -6.11
CA LEU A 61 -11.72 9.17 -5.43
C LEU A 61 -12.55 10.00 -6.42
N LEU A 62 -11.91 10.66 -7.40
CA LEU A 62 -12.61 11.48 -8.40
C LEU A 62 -13.41 10.60 -9.40
N LEU A 63 -12.86 9.48 -9.82
CA LEU A 63 -13.58 8.52 -10.67
C LEU A 63 -14.78 7.91 -9.95
N ALA A 64 -14.62 7.55 -8.67
CA ALA A 64 -15.70 7.01 -7.85
C ALA A 64 -16.87 8.01 -7.72
N ASP A 65 -16.57 9.30 -7.51
CA ASP A 65 -17.58 10.36 -7.48
C ASP A 65 -18.30 10.49 -8.82
N GLN A 66 -17.55 10.55 -9.90
CA GLN A 66 -18.10 10.75 -11.24
C GLN A 66 -19.04 9.61 -11.65
N HIS A 67 -18.69 8.38 -11.29
CA HIS A 67 -19.47 7.20 -11.64
C HIS A 67 -20.42 6.73 -10.53
N GLN A 68 -20.46 7.44 -9.39
CA GLN A 68 -21.25 7.06 -8.22
C GLN A 68 -20.95 5.62 -7.75
N GLN A 69 -19.72 5.18 -7.92
CA GLN A 69 -19.25 3.86 -7.52
C GLN A 69 -18.61 3.91 -6.13
N PRO A 70 -18.90 2.97 -5.23
CA PRO A 70 -18.19 2.89 -3.95
C PRO A 70 -16.77 2.38 -4.17
N LEU A 71 -15.83 2.93 -3.38
CA LEU A 71 -14.51 2.34 -3.23
C LEU A 71 -14.58 1.13 -2.30
N THR A 72 -13.80 0.11 -2.58
CA THR A 72 -13.69 -1.11 -1.78
C THR A 72 -12.30 -1.24 -1.19
N VAL A 73 -12.18 -1.93 -0.06
CA VAL A 73 -10.90 -2.32 0.54
C VAL A 73 -10.54 -3.70 0.00
N PRO A 74 -9.37 -3.87 -0.63
CA PRO A 74 -8.92 -5.17 -1.11
C PRO A 74 -8.91 -6.22 0.01
N THR A 75 -9.33 -7.44 -0.30
CA THR A 75 -9.38 -8.54 0.68
C THR A 75 -8.00 -9.05 1.09
N SER A 76 -6.97 -8.77 0.30
CA SER A 76 -5.57 -9.13 0.56
C SER A 76 -4.95 -8.41 1.76
N ASP A 77 -5.59 -7.36 2.27
CA ASP A 77 -5.06 -6.55 3.38
C ASP A 77 -5.44 -7.02 4.77
N SER A 78 -5.96 -8.24 4.91
CA SER A 78 -6.17 -8.87 6.22
C SER A 78 -4.89 -8.90 7.06
N TYR A 79 -3.73 -9.08 6.42
CA TYR A 79 -2.43 -9.12 7.07
C TYR A 79 -2.14 -7.87 7.91
N TYR A 80 -2.32 -6.67 7.34
CA TYR A 80 -2.07 -5.42 8.07
C TYR A 80 -3.06 -5.22 9.22
N LYS A 81 -4.33 -5.59 9.02
CA LYS A 81 -5.37 -5.53 10.07
C LYS A 81 -5.06 -6.50 11.21
N GLU A 82 -4.63 -7.71 10.90
CA GLU A 82 -4.26 -8.74 11.88
C GLU A 82 -3.03 -8.34 12.71
N GLN A 83 -2.09 -7.59 12.12
CA GLN A 83 -0.92 -7.06 12.82
C GLN A 83 -1.21 -5.81 13.65
N GLY A 84 -2.45 -5.28 13.64
CA GLY A 84 -2.82 -4.08 14.39
C GLY A 84 -2.29 -2.78 13.78
N TYR A 85 -1.82 -2.81 12.55
CA TYR A 85 -1.43 -1.60 11.84
C TYR A 85 -2.63 -0.67 11.60
N ALA A 86 -2.34 0.61 11.43
CA ALA A 86 -3.34 1.64 11.25
C ALA A 86 -4.15 1.49 9.97
N LEU A 87 -5.24 2.26 9.89
CA LEU A 87 -6.09 2.31 8.71
C LEU A 87 -5.50 3.19 7.59
N VAL A 88 -4.50 3.98 7.88
CA VAL A 88 -3.85 4.91 6.95
C VAL A 88 -2.40 4.45 6.74
N PRO A 89 -1.93 4.26 5.50
CA PRO A 89 -2.61 4.51 4.22
C PRO A 89 -3.76 3.54 3.95
N PHE A 90 -4.80 4.06 3.32
CA PHE A 90 -5.94 3.26 2.89
C PHE A 90 -5.63 2.58 1.55
N PRO A 91 -5.56 1.25 1.50
CA PRO A 91 -5.65 0.55 0.24
C PRO A 91 -7.11 0.59 -0.22
N VAL A 92 -7.33 1.11 -1.41
CA VAL A 92 -8.67 1.16 -2.01
C VAL A 92 -8.61 0.78 -3.47
N ASP A 93 -9.69 0.15 -3.93
CA ASP A 93 -9.93 -0.17 -5.33
C ASP A 93 -11.30 0.33 -5.77
N LEU A 94 -11.42 0.67 -7.06
CA LEU A 94 -12.72 0.84 -7.68
C LEU A 94 -13.44 -0.50 -7.69
N THR A 95 -14.73 -0.49 -7.39
CA THR A 95 -15.55 -1.70 -7.45
C THR A 95 -15.62 -2.17 -8.91
N GLU A 96 -15.02 -3.31 -9.19
CA GLU A 96 -15.16 -3.94 -10.51
C GLU A 96 -16.58 -4.52 -10.64
N PRO A 97 -17.20 -4.44 -11.83
CA PRO A 97 -18.41 -5.19 -12.11
C PRO A 97 -18.11 -6.67 -11.84
N THR A 98 -18.92 -7.31 -11.01
CA THR A 98 -18.80 -8.76 -10.80
C THR A 98 -19.01 -9.43 -12.14
N ASP A 99 -17.93 -9.87 -12.75
CA ASP A 99 -17.99 -10.71 -13.95
C ASP A 99 -18.58 -12.05 -13.53
N THR A 100 -19.89 -12.17 -13.70
CA THR A 100 -20.63 -13.41 -13.38
C THR A 100 -20.19 -14.58 -14.26
N THR A 101 -19.29 -14.32 -15.22
CA THR A 101 -18.69 -15.34 -16.08
C THR A 101 -17.33 -15.84 -15.57
N ALA A 102 -16.67 -15.14 -14.66
CA ALA A 102 -15.34 -15.50 -14.13
C ALA A 102 -15.37 -16.39 -12.87
N THR A 103 -16.52 -16.63 -12.26
CA THR A 103 -16.66 -17.69 -11.24
C THR A 103 -16.82 -19.04 -11.91
N GLY A 104 -15.80 -19.48 -12.62
CA GLY A 104 -15.59 -20.90 -12.83
C GLY A 104 -15.40 -21.51 -11.44
N ASN A 105 -16.43 -22.19 -10.94
CA ASN A 105 -16.35 -23.01 -9.76
C ASN A 105 -15.07 -23.86 -9.86
N GLU A 106 -14.20 -23.81 -8.86
CA GLU A 106 -13.02 -24.69 -8.78
C GLU A 106 -13.39 -26.18 -8.86
N ASN A 107 -14.66 -26.51 -8.80
CA ASN A 107 -15.21 -27.86 -8.92
C ASN A 107 -15.48 -28.32 -10.35
N ASP A 108 -15.29 -27.47 -11.38
CA ASP A 108 -15.60 -27.83 -12.77
C ASP A 108 -14.34 -28.18 -13.60
N LYS A 109 -13.29 -28.67 -12.97
CA LYS A 109 -12.03 -29.12 -13.62
C LYS A 109 -12.21 -30.28 -14.62
N ASN A 110 -13.40 -30.82 -14.77
CA ASN A 110 -13.69 -31.93 -15.66
C ASN A 110 -14.49 -31.57 -16.91
N GLN A 111 -14.87 -30.32 -17.15
CA GLN A 111 -15.51 -29.95 -18.40
C GLN A 111 -14.45 -29.44 -19.40
N PRO A 112 -14.51 -29.94 -20.68
CA PRO A 112 -13.57 -29.46 -21.69
C PRO A 112 -13.84 -27.96 -21.96
N SER A 113 -12.77 -27.21 -22.17
CA SER A 113 -12.83 -25.76 -22.47
C SER A 113 -13.75 -25.52 -23.70
N PRO A 114 -14.51 -24.41 -23.74
CA PRO A 114 -15.31 -24.05 -24.90
C PRO A 114 -14.54 -24.06 -26.23
N LEU A 115 -13.26 -23.70 -26.17
CA LEU A 115 -12.36 -23.76 -27.32
C LEU A 115 -12.10 -25.20 -27.78
N VAL A 116 -11.92 -26.14 -26.86
CA VAL A 116 -11.72 -27.57 -27.18
C VAL A 116 -12.96 -28.15 -27.80
N ILE A 117 -14.14 -27.83 -27.25
CA ILE A 117 -15.44 -28.28 -27.82
C ILE A 117 -15.58 -27.78 -29.27
N LEU A 118 -15.28 -26.50 -29.50
CA LEU A 118 -15.35 -25.92 -30.84
C LEU A 118 -14.33 -26.53 -31.79
N ALA A 119 -13.10 -26.79 -31.34
CA ALA A 119 -12.07 -27.46 -32.13
C ALA A 119 -12.48 -28.87 -32.54
N GLN A 120 -13.11 -29.65 -31.64
CA GLN A 120 -13.66 -30.97 -31.95
C GLN A 120 -14.78 -30.92 -33.01
N GLN A 121 -15.65 -29.90 -32.95
CA GLN A 121 -16.68 -29.68 -33.96
C GLN A 121 -16.08 -29.44 -35.36
N LEU A 122 -14.87 -28.91 -35.41
CA LEU A 122 -14.11 -28.67 -36.63
C LEU A 122 -13.18 -29.83 -37.01
N GLY A 123 -13.30 -30.99 -36.33
CA GLY A 123 -12.57 -32.20 -36.66
C GLY A 123 -11.20 -32.35 -36.01
N VAL A 124 -10.82 -31.45 -35.09
CA VAL A 124 -9.55 -31.54 -34.32
C VAL A 124 -9.71 -32.55 -33.20
N ASN A 125 -8.70 -33.38 -32.95
CA ASN A 125 -8.70 -34.31 -31.83
C ASN A 125 -8.67 -33.55 -30.48
N ALA A 126 -9.42 -34.04 -29.47
CA ALA A 126 -9.53 -33.36 -28.18
C ALA A 126 -8.22 -33.32 -27.44
N ASP A 127 -7.44 -34.40 -27.47
CA ASP A 127 -6.15 -34.48 -26.76
C ASP A 127 -5.12 -33.52 -27.41
N ASP A 128 -5.12 -33.45 -28.73
CA ASP A 128 -4.27 -32.51 -29.49
C ASP A 128 -4.66 -31.06 -29.15
N ALA A 129 -5.96 -30.75 -29.12
CA ALA A 129 -6.44 -29.43 -28.76
C ALA A 129 -6.06 -29.06 -27.32
N ASN A 130 -6.23 -29.96 -26.35
CA ASN A 130 -5.85 -29.71 -24.95
C ASN A 130 -4.33 -29.50 -24.80
N ASN A 131 -3.50 -30.26 -25.49
CA ASN A 131 -2.03 -30.14 -25.45
C ASN A 131 -1.56 -28.77 -25.98
N LEU A 132 -2.28 -28.17 -26.91
CA LEU A 132 -1.96 -26.86 -27.49
C LEU A 132 -2.46 -25.67 -26.63
N LEU A 133 -3.23 -25.92 -25.57
CA LEU A 133 -3.78 -24.87 -24.69
C LEU A 133 -2.87 -24.49 -23.52
N THR A 134 -1.75 -25.17 -23.31
CA THR A 134 -0.75 -24.80 -22.29
C THR A 134 -0.17 -23.42 -22.63
N GLN A 135 -0.61 -22.40 -21.88
CA GLN A 135 -0.09 -21.04 -22.08
C GLN A 135 1.27 -20.87 -21.39
N THR A 136 2.21 -20.32 -22.12
CA THR A 136 3.39 -19.67 -21.56
C THR A 136 3.02 -18.33 -20.92
N SER A 137 3.63 -17.96 -19.81
CA SER A 137 3.42 -16.65 -19.18
C SER A 137 3.92 -15.55 -20.12
N VAL A 138 3.03 -14.66 -20.53
CA VAL A 138 3.35 -13.54 -21.43
C VAL A 138 3.40 -12.23 -20.65
N TRP A 139 4.44 -11.44 -20.87
CA TRP A 139 4.61 -10.13 -20.25
C TRP A 139 3.53 -9.15 -20.72
N GLU A 140 2.98 -8.37 -19.79
CA GLU A 140 2.03 -7.30 -20.13
C GLU A 140 2.62 -6.33 -21.16
N GLY A 141 1.79 -5.95 -22.14
CA GLY A 141 2.23 -5.06 -23.22
C GLY A 141 2.99 -5.72 -24.37
N SER A 142 3.28 -7.02 -24.28
CA SER A 142 3.83 -7.80 -25.39
C SER A 142 2.77 -8.00 -26.50
N ARG A 143 3.20 -8.08 -27.76
CA ARG A 143 2.35 -8.50 -28.89
C ARG A 143 1.71 -9.86 -28.65
N CYS A 144 2.36 -10.70 -27.88
CA CYS A 144 1.94 -12.07 -27.55
C CYS A 144 0.71 -12.13 -26.63
N THR A 145 0.40 -11.09 -25.86
CA THR A 145 -0.81 -11.03 -25.02
C THR A 145 -2.08 -11.31 -25.80
N SER A 146 -2.13 -10.93 -27.08
CA SER A 146 -3.28 -11.19 -27.96
C SER A 146 -3.25 -12.56 -28.63
N ASN A 147 -2.21 -13.37 -28.45
CA ASN A 147 -2.18 -14.75 -28.90
C ASN A 147 -2.73 -15.67 -27.79
N ASN A 148 -4.01 -15.58 -27.53
CA ASN A 148 -4.67 -16.25 -26.43
C ASN A 148 -5.85 -17.11 -26.88
N GLN A 149 -6.43 -17.85 -25.95
CA GLN A 149 -7.56 -18.75 -26.23
C GLN A 149 -8.79 -18.02 -26.81
N GLN A 150 -9.06 -16.78 -26.35
CA GLN A 150 -10.21 -16.00 -26.83
C GLN A 150 -10.06 -15.63 -28.30
N THR A 151 -8.89 -15.19 -28.73
CA THR A 151 -8.64 -14.86 -30.14
C THR A 151 -8.59 -16.11 -31.02
N ALA A 152 -8.12 -17.25 -30.50
CA ALA A 152 -8.23 -18.54 -31.19
C ALA A 152 -9.69 -18.96 -31.33
N GLN A 153 -10.48 -18.84 -30.28
CA GLN A 153 -11.92 -19.15 -30.32
C GLN A 153 -12.67 -18.30 -31.36
N THR A 154 -12.36 -17.00 -31.42
CA THR A 154 -12.95 -16.11 -32.42
C THR A 154 -12.67 -16.60 -33.85
N TYR A 155 -11.40 -16.93 -34.16
CA TYR A 155 -11.05 -17.49 -35.47
C TYR A 155 -11.79 -18.78 -35.76
N LEU A 156 -11.84 -19.74 -34.83
CA LEU A 156 -12.54 -21.01 -34.99
C LEU A 156 -14.06 -20.83 -35.16
N GLN A 157 -14.65 -19.84 -34.48
CA GLN A 157 -16.06 -19.49 -34.66
C GLN A 157 -16.36 -18.99 -36.07
N GLN A 158 -15.48 -18.13 -36.61
CA GLN A 158 -15.62 -17.66 -37.99
C GLN A 158 -15.46 -18.82 -38.98
N LEU A 159 -14.45 -19.66 -38.76
CA LEU A 159 -14.21 -20.84 -39.61
C LEU A 159 -15.40 -21.83 -39.61
N ALA A 160 -16.08 -21.99 -38.45
CA ALA A 160 -17.25 -22.85 -38.31
C ALA A 160 -18.45 -22.34 -39.10
N GLN A 161 -18.53 -21.04 -39.40
CA GLN A 161 -19.61 -20.46 -40.20
C GLN A 161 -19.47 -20.72 -41.70
N GLU A 162 -18.27 -21.07 -42.17
CA GLU A 162 -17.94 -21.32 -43.56
C GLU A 162 -18.38 -22.73 -44.00
N LYS A 163 -19.66 -22.90 -44.27
CA LYS A 163 -20.28 -24.21 -44.58
C LYS A 163 -19.78 -24.85 -45.86
N GLU A 164 -19.36 -24.06 -46.84
CA GLU A 164 -18.88 -24.54 -48.16
C GLU A 164 -17.39 -24.93 -48.10
N LEU A 165 -16.70 -24.65 -47.00
CA LEU A 165 -15.30 -25.03 -46.83
C LEU A 165 -15.18 -26.55 -46.66
N PRO A 166 -14.30 -27.24 -47.45
CA PRO A 166 -14.07 -28.67 -47.30
C PRO A 166 -13.67 -29.06 -45.87
N ALA A 167 -14.19 -30.19 -45.37
CA ALA A 167 -13.98 -30.60 -43.99
C ALA A 167 -12.47 -30.77 -43.64
N GLU A 168 -11.70 -31.34 -44.57
CA GLU A 168 -10.25 -31.53 -44.38
C GLU A 168 -9.52 -30.20 -44.27
N GLU A 169 -9.81 -29.22 -45.12
CA GLU A 169 -9.22 -27.88 -45.05
C GLU A 169 -9.62 -27.16 -43.76
N ARG A 170 -10.88 -27.31 -43.33
CA ARG A 170 -11.39 -26.73 -42.09
C ARG A 170 -10.65 -27.28 -40.89
N THR A 171 -10.43 -28.58 -40.81
CA THR A 171 -9.66 -29.24 -39.74
C THR A 171 -8.20 -28.76 -39.74
N ALA A 172 -7.55 -28.70 -40.91
CA ALA A 172 -6.16 -28.25 -41.02
C ALA A 172 -5.98 -26.77 -40.59
N LEU A 173 -6.91 -25.90 -40.98
CA LEU A 173 -6.92 -24.49 -40.57
C LEU A 173 -7.15 -24.33 -39.06
N ALA A 174 -8.02 -25.12 -38.48
CA ALA A 174 -8.28 -25.11 -37.03
C ALA A 174 -7.06 -25.59 -36.24
N GLN A 175 -6.42 -26.68 -36.66
CA GLN A 175 -5.18 -27.19 -36.04
C GLN A 175 -4.05 -26.17 -36.11
N SER A 176 -3.85 -25.55 -37.28
CA SER A 176 -2.83 -24.52 -37.46
C SER A 176 -3.05 -23.31 -36.54
N ARG A 177 -4.30 -22.84 -36.40
CA ARG A 177 -4.60 -21.73 -35.45
C ARG A 177 -4.28 -22.08 -34.03
N LEU A 178 -4.60 -23.29 -33.56
CA LEU A 178 -4.25 -23.75 -32.22
C LEU A 178 -2.74 -23.87 -32.03
N ALA A 179 -2.01 -24.41 -33.04
CA ALA A 179 -0.57 -24.51 -32.99
C ALA A 179 0.13 -23.14 -32.87
N ILE A 180 -0.41 -22.10 -33.50
CA ILE A 180 0.08 -20.73 -33.42
C ILE A 180 0.01 -20.19 -31.97
N LEU A 181 -0.86 -20.70 -31.07
CA LEU A 181 -0.88 -20.31 -29.67
C LEU A 181 0.49 -20.51 -28.97
N GLN A 182 1.28 -21.46 -29.43
CA GLN A 182 2.60 -21.76 -28.89
C GLN A 182 3.75 -20.98 -29.55
N SER A 183 3.50 -20.19 -30.59
CA SER A 183 4.54 -19.55 -31.42
C SER A 183 5.10 -18.23 -30.85
N CYS A 184 4.76 -17.88 -29.61
CA CYS A 184 5.13 -16.57 -29.04
C CYS A 184 6.21 -16.65 -27.95
N ASP A 185 7.12 -17.62 -28.02
CA ASP A 185 8.27 -17.66 -27.10
C ASP A 185 9.34 -16.64 -27.51
N ASN A 186 9.95 -16.00 -26.50
CA ASN A 186 10.97 -14.97 -26.65
C ASN A 186 12.34 -15.50 -27.17
N GLU A 187 12.46 -16.78 -27.37
CA GLU A 187 13.60 -17.37 -28.07
C GLU A 187 13.29 -17.49 -29.56
N PRO A 188 14.24 -17.26 -30.47
CA PRO A 188 14.08 -17.65 -31.84
C PRO A 188 14.13 -19.19 -31.91
N ALA A 189 13.08 -19.83 -31.39
CA ALA A 189 12.87 -21.25 -31.61
C ALA A 189 12.84 -21.49 -33.10
N ALA A 190 13.47 -22.56 -33.54
CA ALA A 190 13.45 -22.98 -34.92
C ALA A 190 12.06 -22.71 -35.53
N GLN A 191 12.01 -21.87 -36.57
CA GLN A 191 10.80 -21.50 -37.28
C GLN A 191 10.11 -22.76 -37.78
N THR A 192 9.26 -23.33 -36.90
CA THR A 192 8.43 -24.45 -37.31
C THR A 192 7.32 -23.86 -38.15
N ASP A 193 7.23 -24.26 -39.40
CA ASP A 193 6.11 -23.85 -40.23
C ASP A 193 4.82 -24.48 -39.70
N LEU A 194 4.00 -23.65 -39.05
CA LEU A 194 2.73 -24.04 -38.45
C LEU A 194 1.58 -23.83 -39.39
N LEU A 195 1.85 -23.46 -40.66
CA LEU A 195 0.83 -23.16 -41.63
C LEU A 195 0.20 -24.45 -42.22
N PRO A 196 -1.10 -24.40 -42.53
CA PRO A 196 -1.80 -25.55 -43.05
C PRO A 196 -1.34 -25.87 -44.49
N GLN A 197 -1.15 -27.13 -44.76
CA GLN A 197 -0.80 -27.62 -46.11
C GLN A 197 -2.07 -27.98 -46.91
N ASN A 198 -2.00 -27.99 -48.24
CA ASN A 198 -3.05 -28.46 -49.15
C ASN A 198 -4.39 -27.70 -49.04
N ILE A 199 -4.34 -26.40 -48.88
CA ILE A 199 -5.55 -25.55 -48.92
C ILE A 199 -5.76 -25.05 -50.36
N HIS A 200 -6.89 -25.47 -50.95
CA HIS A 200 -7.17 -25.20 -52.36
C HIS A 200 -8.41 -24.33 -52.57
N SER A 201 -9.38 -24.38 -51.63
CA SER A 201 -10.60 -23.58 -51.77
C SER A 201 -10.31 -22.09 -51.63
N PRO A 202 -10.99 -21.20 -52.37
CA PRO A 202 -10.78 -19.76 -52.27
C PRO A 202 -10.95 -19.19 -50.84
N THR A 203 -12.00 -19.64 -50.17
CA THR A 203 -12.24 -19.25 -48.76
C THR A 203 -11.16 -19.80 -47.84
N GLY A 204 -10.76 -21.07 -48.03
CA GLY A 204 -9.67 -21.66 -47.23
C GLY A 204 -8.34 -20.89 -47.39
N GLN A 205 -8.01 -20.46 -48.60
CA GLN A 205 -6.81 -19.65 -48.87
C GLN A 205 -6.86 -18.29 -48.17
N LEU A 206 -8.01 -17.66 -48.02
CA LEU A 206 -8.16 -16.41 -47.25
C LEU A 206 -7.89 -16.64 -45.77
N PHE A 207 -8.45 -17.71 -45.18
CA PHE A 207 -8.19 -18.08 -43.78
C PHE A 207 -6.73 -18.50 -43.54
N ALA A 208 -6.12 -19.23 -44.50
CA ALA A 208 -4.70 -19.58 -44.45
C ALA A 208 -3.81 -18.33 -44.53
N SER A 209 -4.16 -17.36 -45.37
CA SER A 209 -3.45 -16.08 -45.46
C SER A 209 -3.50 -15.32 -44.12
N TYR A 210 -4.64 -15.33 -43.42
CA TYR A 210 -4.73 -14.77 -42.07
C TYR A 210 -3.74 -15.45 -41.11
N LEU A 211 -3.66 -16.79 -41.13
CA LEU A 211 -2.69 -17.52 -40.27
C LEU A 211 -1.26 -17.17 -40.62
N GLN A 212 -0.93 -17.04 -41.90
CA GLN A 212 0.38 -16.59 -42.34
C GLN A 212 0.73 -15.20 -41.82
N GLY A 213 -0.18 -14.23 -41.91
CA GLY A 213 0.00 -12.88 -41.41
C GLY A 213 0.13 -12.85 -39.88
N ALA A 214 -0.68 -13.66 -39.17
CA ALA A 214 -0.67 -13.78 -37.72
C ALA A 214 0.62 -14.43 -37.21
N GLN A 215 1.06 -15.53 -37.82
CA GLN A 215 2.34 -16.18 -37.49
C GLN A 215 3.51 -15.22 -37.70
N ALA A 216 3.58 -14.50 -38.84
CA ALA A 216 4.58 -13.50 -39.10
C ALA A 216 4.58 -12.39 -38.03
N PHE A 217 3.39 -11.90 -37.63
CA PHE A 217 3.24 -10.89 -36.59
C PHE A 217 3.79 -11.39 -35.24
N TYR A 218 3.41 -12.59 -34.82
CA TYR A 218 3.88 -13.13 -33.53
C TYR A 218 5.37 -13.48 -33.54
N ASN A 219 5.92 -13.84 -34.68
CA ASN A 219 7.36 -14.07 -34.87
C ASN A 219 8.18 -12.77 -35.01
N GLY A 220 7.52 -11.59 -35.12
CA GLY A 220 8.18 -10.30 -35.28
C GLY A 220 8.60 -9.96 -36.72
N ASP A 221 8.19 -10.76 -37.73
CA ASP A 221 8.35 -10.40 -39.13
C ASP A 221 7.22 -9.46 -39.58
N PHE A 222 7.38 -8.20 -39.18
CA PHE A 222 6.38 -7.17 -39.49
C PHE A 222 6.32 -6.82 -40.98
N THR A 223 7.38 -7.05 -41.72
CA THR A 223 7.42 -6.82 -43.19
C THR A 223 6.52 -7.81 -43.90
N GLN A 224 6.62 -9.09 -43.60
CA GLN A 224 5.73 -10.10 -44.14
C GLN A 224 4.29 -9.91 -43.66
N SER A 225 4.12 -9.66 -42.37
CA SER A 225 2.80 -9.46 -41.77
C SER A 225 2.01 -8.32 -42.42
N ILE A 226 2.62 -7.13 -42.61
CA ILE A 226 1.92 -6.00 -43.23
C ILE A 226 1.57 -6.24 -44.69
N ALA A 227 2.42 -6.97 -45.44
CA ALA A 227 2.12 -7.33 -46.83
C ALA A 227 0.86 -8.20 -46.92
N VAL A 228 0.77 -9.21 -46.04
CA VAL A 228 -0.40 -10.13 -46.00
C VAL A 228 -1.65 -9.39 -45.57
N PHE A 229 -1.63 -8.60 -44.50
CA PHE A 229 -2.83 -7.91 -44.04
C PHE A 229 -3.24 -6.76 -44.95
N ASN A 230 -2.34 -6.15 -45.71
CA ASN A 230 -2.72 -5.22 -46.78
C ASN A 230 -3.56 -5.94 -47.88
N ALA A 231 -3.16 -7.15 -48.30
CA ALA A 231 -3.93 -7.92 -49.24
C ALA A 231 -5.33 -8.34 -48.66
N LEU A 232 -5.35 -8.83 -47.43
CA LEU A 232 -6.58 -9.24 -46.73
C LEU A 232 -7.54 -8.06 -46.46
N SER A 233 -7.05 -6.85 -46.35
CA SER A 233 -7.92 -5.65 -46.17
C SER A 233 -8.81 -5.38 -47.39
N LEU A 234 -8.49 -5.97 -48.50
CA LEU A 234 -9.30 -5.92 -49.74
C LEU A 234 -10.26 -7.12 -49.87
N SER A 235 -10.29 -8.04 -48.91
CA SER A 235 -11.12 -9.24 -48.95
C SER A 235 -12.59 -8.90 -48.92
N THR A 236 -13.37 -9.74 -49.59
CA THR A 236 -14.87 -9.71 -49.54
C THR A 236 -15.40 -10.34 -48.26
N HIS A 237 -14.61 -11.12 -47.53
CA HIS A 237 -15.01 -11.74 -46.28
C HIS A 237 -15.02 -10.69 -45.13
N PRO A 238 -16.18 -10.37 -44.54
CA PRO A 238 -16.34 -9.21 -43.66
C PRO A 238 -15.38 -9.24 -42.45
N TRP A 239 -15.30 -10.39 -41.75
CA TRP A 239 -14.44 -10.51 -40.56
C TRP A 239 -12.95 -10.42 -40.91
N LEU A 240 -12.50 -11.06 -41.97
CA LEU A 240 -11.11 -11.00 -42.41
C LEU A 240 -10.69 -9.57 -42.83
N LYS A 241 -11.61 -8.85 -43.54
CA LYS A 241 -11.40 -7.46 -43.91
C LYS A 241 -11.27 -6.57 -42.68
N GLU A 242 -12.23 -6.62 -41.74
CA GLU A 242 -12.22 -5.84 -40.53
C GLU A 242 -10.94 -6.10 -39.69
N THR A 243 -10.63 -7.40 -39.46
CA THR A 243 -9.47 -7.83 -38.74
C THR A 243 -8.16 -7.32 -39.40
N ALA A 244 -8.07 -7.39 -40.72
CA ALA A 244 -6.89 -6.95 -41.46
C ALA A 244 -6.67 -5.44 -41.33
N ILE A 245 -7.72 -4.63 -41.42
CA ILE A 245 -7.64 -3.19 -41.26
C ILE A 245 -7.13 -2.83 -39.82
N TYR A 246 -7.67 -3.50 -38.80
CA TYR A 246 -7.21 -3.33 -37.41
C TYR A 246 -5.75 -3.78 -37.22
N MET A 247 -5.37 -4.94 -37.78
CA MET A 247 -4.01 -5.49 -37.64
C MET A 247 -2.95 -4.58 -38.24
N LYS A 248 -3.25 -3.77 -39.25
CA LYS A 248 -2.30 -2.78 -39.78
C LYS A 248 -1.81 -1.81 -38.70
N GLY A 249 -2.73 -1.27 -37.89
CA GLY A 249 -2.38 -0.41 -36.76
C GLY A 249 -1.49 -1.12 -35.74
N ARG A 250 -1.79 -2.37 -35.42
CA ARG A 250 -0.98 -3.18 -34.49
C ARG A 250 0.42 -3.46 -35.03
N ILE A 251 0.54 -3.79 -36.31
CA ILE A 251 1.82 -4.07 -36.94
C ILE A 251 2.71 -2.83 -36.90
N PHE A 252 2.19 -1.67 -37.33
CA PHE A 252 2.94 -0.43 -37.29
C PHE A 252 3.36 -0.04 -35.87
N LEU A 253 2.46 -0.19 -34.87
CA LEU A 253 2.80 0.08 -33.47
C LEU A 253 3.93 -0.82 -32.98
N ASN A 254 3.87 -2.13 -33.29
CA ASN A 254 4.93 -3.06 -32.87
C ASN A 254 6.24 -2.84 -33.63
N THR A 255 6.19 -2.43 -34.89
CA THR A 255 7.40 -1.96 -35.62
C THR A 255 8.01 -0.76 -34.92
N ALA A 256 7.21 0.24 -34.55
CA ALA A 256 7.68 1.46 -33.92
C ALA A 256 8.39 1.23 -32.60
N GLN A 257 7.91 0.27 -31.82
CA GLN A 257 8.42 0.00 -30.46
C GLN A 257 9.48 -1.11 -30.39
N GLN A 258 9.92 -1.67 -31.50
CA GLN A 258 10.78 -2.85 -31.55
C GLN A 258 12.10 -2.69 -30.77
N ASN A 259 12.64 -1.47 -30.71
CA ASN A 259 13.85 -1.12 -29.97
C ASN A 259 13.62 -0.03 -28.91
N ALA A 260 12.35 0.27 -28.60
CA ALA A 260 11.98 1.41 -27.78
C ALA A 260 12.00 1.14 -26.26
N PHE A 261 12.37 -0.07 -25.84
CA PHE A 261 12.42 -0.44 -24.42
C PHE A 261 13.81 -0.97 -24.07
N ASP A 262 14.26 -0.63 -22.88
CA ASP A 262 15.48 -1.19 -22.31
C ASP A 262 15.26 -2.61 -21.75
N GLU A 263 16.31 -3.21 -21.19
CA GLU A 263 16.27 -4.57 -20.62
C GLU A 263 15.31 -4.69 -19.40
N MET A 264 14.97 -3.57 -18.76
CA MET A 264 14.03 -3.49 -17.63
C MET A 264 12.62 -3.09 -18.07
N GLY A 265 12.39 -2.88 -19.37
CA GLY A 265 11.09 -2.52 -19.92
C GLY A 265 10.74 -1.03 -19.85
N PHE A 266 11.70 -0.14 -19.53
CA PHE A 266 11.46 1.31 -19.57
C PHE A 266 11.56 1.84 -21.00
N PRO A 267 10.67 2.78 -21.39
CA PRO A 267 10.68 3.33 -22.74
C PRO A 267 11.86 4.29 -22.97
N ASP A 268 12.54 4.11 -24.07
CA ASP A 268 13.50 5.06 -24.62
C ASP A 268 12.90 5.71 -25.87
N ASN A 269 12.24 6.85 -25.67
CA ASN A 269 11.55 7.55 -26.75
C ASN A 269 12.49 7.97 -27.90
N SER A 270 13.80 8.07 -27.65
CA SER A 270 14.78 8.39 -28.70
C SER A 270 15.00 7.25 -29.71
N LYS A 271 14.66 6.02 -29.33
CA LYS A 271 14.75 4.82 -30.16
C LYS A 271 13.45 4.40 -30.82
N THR A 272 12.38 5.16 -30.58
CA THR A 272 11.07 4.88 -31.16
C THR A 272 11.00 5.36 -32.61
N ASP A 273 10.52 4.50 -33.53
CA ASP A 273 10.31 4.90 -34.92
C ASP A 273 9.03 5.73 -35.06
N MET A 274 9.21 7.05 -35.15
CA MET A 274 8.12 8.02 -35.25
C MET A 274 7.29 7.87 -36.53
N ALA A 275 7.89 7.42 -37.63
CA ALA A 275 7.15 7.20 -38.88
C ALA A 275 6.17 6.05 -38.76
N SER A 276 6.60 4.96 -38.12
CA SER A 276 5.73 3.82 -37.83
C SER A 276 4.67 4.17 -36.79
N LEU A 277 4.94 5.03 -35.79
CA LEU A 277 3.89 5.52 -34.85
C LEU A 277 2.81 6.34 -35.55
N GLN A 278 3.18 7.23 -36.48
CA GLN A 278 2.23 8.00 -37.28
C GLN A 278 1.39 7.10 -38.20
N ALA A 279 2.01 6.08 -38.77
CA ALA A 279 1.31 5.05 -39.56
C ALA A 279 0.34 4.24 -38.70
N ALA A 280 0.73 3.88 -37.46
CA ALA A 280 -0.15 3.21 -36.50
C ALA A 280 -1.36 4.06 -36.12
N GLU A 281 -1.14 5.34 -35.79
CA GLU A 281 -2.20 6.29 -35.51
C GLU A 281 -3.19 6.41 -36.67
N SER A 282 -2.68 6.60 -37.87
CA SER A 282 -3.50 6.70 -39.08
C SER A 282 -4.32 5.42 -39.32
N ALA A 283 -3.72 4.27 -39.13
CA ALA A 283 -4.39 2.98 -39.33
C ALA A 283 -5.50 2.74 -38.28
N PHE A 284 -5.26 3.03 -37.00
CA PHE A 284 -6.30 2.92 -35.97
C PHE A 284 -7.43 3.91 -36.15
N ASN A 285 -7.14 5.17 -36.50
CA ASN A 285 -8.18 6.16 -36.80
C ASN A 285 -8.99 5.78 -38.03
N SER A 286 -8.38 5.23 -39.08
CA SER A 286 -9.08 4.71 -40.25
C SER A 286 -10.01 3.54 -39.87
N TYR A 287 -9.52 2.62 -39.03
CA TYR A 287 -10.33 1.53 -38.52
C TYR A 287 -11.54 2.05 -37.72
N LEU A 288 -11.35 2.95 -36.77
CA LEU A 288 -12.42 3.53 -35.96
C LEU A 288 -13.44 4.33 -36.76
N THR A 289 -13.01 4.92 -37.87
CA THR A 289 -13.90 5.63 -38.81
C THR A 289 -14.75 4.66 -39.59
N GLU A 290 -14.20 3.55 -40.11
CA GLU A 290 -14.92 2.53 -40.88
C GLU A 290 -15.77 1.62 -39.97
N TYR A 291 -15.25 1.32 -38.74
CA TYR A 291 -15.88 0.39 -37.79
C TYR A 291 -16.00 1.01 -36.39
N PRO A 292 -16.80 2.06 -36.19
CA PRO A 292 -16.89 2.78 -34.89
C PRO A 292 -17.47 1.91 -33.75
N LYS A 293 -18.16 0.83 -34.08
CA LYS A 293 -18.69 -0.22 -33.17
C LYS A 293 -18.19 -1.61 -33.55
N GLY A 294 -17.06 -1.67 -34.24
CA GLY A 294 -16.45 -2.91 -34.67
C GLY A 294 -15.89 -3.71 -33.50
N GLN A 295 -15.61 -4.98 -33.78
CA GLN A 295 -15.11 -5.94 -32.79
C GLN A 295 -13.84 -5.44 -32.05
N TYR A 296 -13.00 -4.65 -32.72
CA TYR A 296 -11.73 -4.16 -32.18
C TYR A 296 -11.73 -2.68 -31.79
N ALA A 297 -12.91 -2.03 -31.73
CA ALA A 297 -12.98 -0.57 -31.49
C ALA A 297 -12.42 -0.18 -30.11
N ALA A 298 -12.75 -0.93 -29.05
CA ALA A 298 -12.20 -0.70 -27.72
C ALA A 298 -10.67 -0.90 -27.70
N SER A 299 -10.19 -1.98 -28.32
CA SER A 299 -8.75 -2.24 -28.42
C SER A 299 -7.99 -1.18 -29.24
N ALA A 300 -8.58 -0.71 -30.36
CA ALA A 300 -7.97 0.36 -31.16
C ALA A 300 -7.83 1.67 -30.37
N ASN A 301 -8.85 2.05 -29.60
CA ASN A 301 -8.78 3.20 -28.71
C ASN A 301 -7.71 3.02 -27.61
N GLY A 302 -7.62 1.83 -27.00
CA GLY A 302 -6.59 1.52 -26.01
C GLY A 302 -5.17 1.62 -26.59
N LEU A 303 -4.97 1.12 -27.81
CA LEU A 303 -3.66 1.17 -28.48
C LEU A 303 -3.31 2.59 -28.97
N LEU A 304 -4.29 3.44 -29.28
CA LEU A 304 -4.04 4.87 -29.54
C LEU A 304 -3.44 5.57 -28.31
N ARG A 305 -3.87 5.26 -27.09
CA ARG A 305 -3.25 5.76 -25.86
C ARG A 305 -1.76 5.39 -25.81
N ARG A 306 -1.42 4.14 -26.16
CA ARG A 306 -0.04 3.69 -26.23
C ARG A 306 0.77 4.44 -27.31
N VAL A 307 0.15 4.71 -28.46
CA VAL A 307 0.77 5.53 -29.52
C VAL A 307 1.10 6.94 -29.00
N TYR A 308 0.14 7.61 -28.37
CA TYR A 308 0.36 8.96 -27.84
C TYR A 308 1.42 9.00 -26.73
N TRP A 309 1.44 7.99 -25.88
CA TRP A 309 2.47 7.84 -24.85
C TRP A 309 3.89 7.69 -25.45
N LEU A 310 4.05 6.81 -26.45
CA LEU A 310 5.35 6.63 -27.15
C LEU A 310 5.75 7.87 -27.98
N MET A 311 4.81 8.65 -28.45
CA MET A 311 5.05 9.95 -29.10
C MET A 311 5.40 11.05 -28.10
N ASN A 312 5.29 10.82 -26.81
CA ASN A 312 5.36 11.82 -25.76
C ASN A 312 4.34 12.96 -25.96
N ASP A 313 3.18 12.66 -26.54
CA ASP A 313 2.09 13.62 -26.75
C ASP A 313 1.13 13.61 -25.55
N GLN A 314 1.53 14.34 -24.52
CA GLN A 314 0.79 14.42 -23.26
C GLN A 314 -0.59 15.03 -23.42
N SER A 315 -0.80 15.94 -24.36
CA SER A 315 -2.11 16.58 -24.58
C SER A 315 -3.13 15.58 -25.09
N ARG A 316 -2.80 14.82 -26.14
CA ARG A 316 -3.71 13.81 -26.70
C ARG A 316 -3.88 12.61 -25.75
N LEU A 317 -2.84 12.27 -25.04
CA LEU A 317 -2.90 11.20 -24.02
C LEU A 317 -3.86 11.60 -22.88
N ALA A 318 -3.71 12.80 -22.34
CA ALA A 318 -4.60 13.33 -21.30
C ALA A 318 -6.07 13.41 -21.78
N GLN A 319 -6.29 13.89 -23.02
CA GLN A 319 -7.62 13.93 -23.62
C GLN A 319 -8.25 12.52 -23.72
N SER A 320 -7.44 11.52 -24.06
CA SER A 320 -7.90 10.12 -24.15
C SER A 320 -8.28 9.56 -22.78
N TYR A 321 -7.58 9.95 -21.71
CA TYR A 321 -7.92 9.55 -20.35
C TYR A 321 -9.10 10.36 -19.78
N ALA A 322 -9.24 11.64 -20.13
CA ALA A 322 -10.38 12.47 -19.75
C ALA A 322 -11.73 11.91 -20.21
N TYR A 323 -11.73 11.12 -21.30
CA TYR A 323 -12.90 10.40 -21.78
C TYR A 323 -13.57 9.57 -20.66
N TRP A 324 -12.79 8.93 -19.80
CA TRP A 324 -13.28 8.02 -18.77
C TRP A 324 -13.95 8.74 -17.58
N PHE A 325 -13.77 10.03 -17.41
CA PHE A 325 -14.54 10.78 -16.41
C PHE A 325 -15.99 11.04 -16.83
N THR A 326 -16.30 10.93 -18.11
CA THR A 326 -17.64 11.21 -18.66
C THR A 326 -18.33 10.00 -19.27
N HIS A 327 -17.63 8.86 -19.36
CA HIS A 327 -18.13 7.62 -19.95
C HIS A 327 -17.97 6.48 -18.97
N PRO A 328 -18.85 5.45 -19.01
CA PRO A 328 -18.77 4.31 -18.11
C PRO A 328 -17.37 3.66 -18.11
N LEU A 329 -16.88 3.28 -16.93
CA LEU A 329 -15.60 2.57 -16.76
C LEU A 329 -15.72 1.10 -17.23
N ILE A 330 -16.18 0.90 -18.43
CA ILE A 330 -16.34 -0.41 -19.05
C ILE A 330 -15.43 -0.46 -20.27
N ASP A 331 -14.29 -1.10 -20.10
CA ASP A 331 -13.40 -1.48 -21.21
C ASP A 331 -13.30 -3.00 -21.24
N THR A 332 -13.50 -3.58 -22.40
CA THR A 332 -13.42 -5.05 -22.58
C THR A 332 -12.00 -5.58 -22.49
N ASN A 333 -11.00 -4.72 -22.49
CA ASN A 333 -9.58 -5.11 -22.53
C ASN A 333 -8.84 -4.91 -21.21
N ILE A 334 -9.28 -3.97 -20.36
CA ILE A 334 -8.65 -3.66 -19.07
C ILE A 334 -9.71 -3.39 -18.01
N THR A 335 -9.41 -3.71 -16.76
CA THR A 335 -10.27 -3.37 -15.63
C THR A 335 -10.16 -1.90 -15.27
N ALA A 336 -11.10 -1.38 -14.47
CA ALA A 336 -11.06 0.00 -13.99
C ALA A 336 -9.78 0.28 -13.18
N ASN A 337 -9.34 -0.65 -12.34
CA ASN A 337 -8.12 -0.51 -11.55
C ASN A 337 -6.85 -0.57 -12.42
N GLN A 338 -6.81 -1.40 -13.46
CA GLN A 338 -5.73 -1.37 -14.45
C GLN A 338 -5.70 -0.06 -15.24
N LEU A 339 -6.86 0.53 -15.55
CA LEU A 339 -6.93 1.85 -16.17
C LEU A 339 -6.36 2.94 -15.26
N VAL A 340 -6.69 2.91 -13.96
CA VAL A 340 -6.12 3.82 -12.96
C VAL A 340 -4.61 3.71 -12.95
N GLN A 341 -4.07 2.50 -12.92
CA GLN A 341 -2.62 2.27 -12.95
C GLN A 341 -1.99 2.75 -14.27
N GLU A 342 -2.67 2.56 -15.40
CA GLU A 342 -2.21 3.06 -16.70
C GLU A 342 -2.14 4.60 -16.73
N ILE A 343 -3.18 5.30 -16.24
CA ILE A 343 -3.21 6.77 -16.16
C ILE A 343 -2.09 7.29 -15.27
N ASP A 344 -1.91 6.68 -14.12
CA ASP A 344 -0.87 7.06 -13.17
C ASP A 344 0.52 6.93 -13.79
N ASN A 345 0.88 5.75 -14.25
CA ASN A 345 2.21 5.47 -14.79
C ASN A 345 2.54 6.25 -16.08
N LYS A 346 1.56 6.44 -16.97
CA LYS A 346 1.81 7.02 -18.30
C LYS A 346 1.57 8.51 -18.37
N LEU A 347 0.79 9.08 -17.48
CA LEU A 347 0.47 10.51 -17.48
C LEU A 347 0.85 11.20 -16.17
N LEU A 348 0.30 10.77 -15.03
CA LEU A 348 0.42 11.53 -13.78
C LEU A 348 1.86 11.59 -13.26
N LEU A 349 2.60 10.47 -13.32
CA LEU A 349 4.00 10.42 -12.89
C LEU A 349 4.97 10.97 -13.95
N SER A 350 4.57 11.04 -15.21
CA SER A 350 5.42 11.44 -16.32
C SER A 350 5.08 12.79 -16.95
N TYR A 351 4.13 13.54 -16.37
CA TYR A 351 3.79 14.87 -16.92
C TYR A 351 5.00 15.81 -16.88
N SER A 352 5.11 16.67 -17.88
CA SER A 352 6.18 17.68 -17.99
C SER A 352 5.68 19.11 -17.95
N ASP A 353 4.40 19.31 -18.29
CA ASP A 353 3.83 20.65 -18.50
C ASP A 353 2.32 20.63 -18.27
N THR A 354 1.87 21.25 -17.18
CA THR A 354 0.45 21.33 -16.82
C THR A 354 -0.37 22.11 -17.83
N SER A 355 0.25 22.97 -18.65
CA SER A 355 -0.46 23.72 -19.69
C SER A 355 -1.05 22.84 -20.80
N LYS A 356 -0.57 21.61 -20.91
CA LYS A 356 -1.06 20.59 -21.87
C LYS A 356 -2.25 19.79 -21.36
N ILE A 357 -2.63 19.96 -20.09
CA ILE A 357 -3.70 19.20 -19.46
C ILE A 357 -4.95 20.10 -19.37
N GLU A 358 -5.91 19.83 -20.22
CA GLU A 358 -7.17 20.61 -20.30
C GLU A 358 -8.27 20.08 -19.37
N ASP A 359 -8.24 18.78 -19.05
CA ASP A 359 -9.23 18.17 -18.16
C ASP A 359 -9.02 18.62 -16.71
N PRO A 360 -10.05 19.18 -16.06
CA PRO A 360 -9.93 19.74 -14.72
C PRO A 360 -9.67 18.65 -13.64
N GLN A 361 -10.13 17.42 -13.83
CA GLN A 361 -9.95 16.37 -12.83
C GLN A 361 -8.52 15.82 -12.86
N LEU A 362 -7.99 15.56 -14.05
CA LEU A 362 -6.57 15.17 -14.19
C LEU A 362 -5.65 16.30 -13.71
N LEU A 363 -5.98 17.55 -14.04
CA LEU A 363 -5.22 18.71 -13.61
C LEU A 363 -5.24 18.86 -12.09
N ALA A 364 -6.40 18.65 -11.45
CA ALA A 364 -6.52 18.72 -10.00
C ALA A 364 -5.64 17.68 -9.28
N ILE A 365 -5.54 16.48 -9.82
CA ILE A 365 -4.65 15.44 -9.25
C ILE A 365 -3.19 15.87 -9.35
N ILE A 366 -2.78 16.41 -10.51
CA ILE A 366 -1.42 16.92 -10.73
C ILE A 366 -1.13 18.10 -9.78
N ASP A 367 -2.05 19.04 -9.62
CA ASP A 367 -1.90 20.18 -8.71
C ASP A 367 -1.74 19.71 -7.25
N LEU A 368 -2.53 18.72 -6.81
CA LEU A 368 -2.35 18.12 -5.48
C LEU A 368 -0.97 17.48 -5.32
N MET A 369 -0.47 16.77 -6.35
CA MET A 369 0.89 16.22 -6.33
C MET A 369 1.95 17.33 -6.27
N LEU A 370 1.73 18.46 -6.96
CA LEU A 370 2.64 19.61 -6.97
C LEU A 370 2.67 20.35 -5.62
N MET A 371 1.58 20.34 -4.87
CA MET A 371 1.53 20.89 -3.50
C MET A 371 2.34 20.04 -2.50
N ARG A 372 2.64 18.78 -2.83
CA ARG A 372 3.39 17.89 -1.99
C ARG A 372 4.80 18.41 -1.76
N ARG A 373 5.25 18.42 -0.51
CA ARG A 373 6.63 18.80 -0.18
C ARG A 373 7.57 17.72 -0.71
N ARG A 374 8.60 18.15 -1.44
CA ARG A 374 9.56 17.24 -2.08
C ARG A 374 10.81 17.10 -1.22
N SER A 375 11.60 16.05 -1.49
CA SER A 375 12.93 15.89 -0.92
C SER A 375 13.82 17.08 -1.31
N GLU A 376 14.86 17.35 -0.51
CA GLU A 376 15.83 18.42 -0.78
C GLU A 376 16.51 18.28 -2.15
N ASP A 377 16.51 17.09 -2.72
CA ASP A 377 17.10 16.77 -4.04
C ASP A 377 16.21 17.12 -5.25
N ASP A 378 14.96 17.54 -5.03
CA ASP A 378 14.05 17.88 -6.12
C ASP A 378 14.36 19.28 -6.68
N SER A 379 14.93 19.32 -7.87
CA SER A 379 15.34 20.55 -8.56
C SER A 379 14.18 21.37 -9.16
N ARG A 380 12.94 20.88 -9.11
CA ARG A 380 11.78 21.59 -9.67
C ARG A 380 11.40 22.78 -8.77
N PRO A 381 11.00 23.93 -9.37
CA PRO A 381 10.54 25.06 -8.57
C PRO A 381 9.28 24.69 -7.77
N PRO A 382 9.08 25.31 -6.58
CA PRO A 382 7.87 25.12 -5.80
C PRO A 382 6.63 25.54 -6.59
N PHE A 383 5.55 24.76 -6.48
CA PHE A 383 4.25 25.12 -7.06
C PHE A 383 3.69 26.38 -6.40
N THR A 384 3.29 27.35 -7.21
CA THR A 384 2.90 28.67 -6.74
C THR A 384 1.40 28.92 -6.87
N LEU A 385 0.87 29.84 -6.03
CA LEU A 385 -0.51 30.29 -6.13
C LEU A 385 -0.81 30.90 -7.51
N ALA A 386 0.15 31.60 -8.11
CA ALA A 386 -0.01 32.20 -9.43
C ALA A 386 -0.20 31.13 -10.52
N GLU A 387 0.51 30.03 -10.44
CA GLU A 387 0.33 28.90 -11.36
C GLU A 387 -1.07 28.29 -11.20
N LEU A 388 -1.52 28.03 -9.97
CA LEU A 388 -2.87 27.54 -9.70
C LEU A 388 -3.93 28.52 -10.22
N GLN A 389 -3.75 29.83 -10.00
CA GLN A 389 -4.68 30.86 -10.49
C GLN A 389 -4.73 30.96 -12.02
N SER A 390 -3.61 30.74 -12.70
CA SER A 390 -3.56 30.72 -14.16
C SER A 390 -4.42 29.62 -14.80
N GLN A 391 -4.75 28.60 -14.04
CA GLN A 391 -5.53 27.44 -14.48
C GLN A 391 -7.05 27.62 -14.32
N GLN A 392 -7.52 28.68 -13.67
CA GLN A 392 -8.93 28.89 -13.31
C GLN A 392 -9.92 28.68 -14.47
N ALA A 393 -9.56 29.09 -15.68
CA ALA A 393 -10.43 28.95 -16.84
C ALA A 393 -10.78 27.51 -17.20
N ARG A 394 -9.84 26.57 -16.94
CA ARG A 394 -10.03 25.13 -17.20
C ARG A 394 -11.01 24.49 -16.21
N PHE A 395 -11.16 25.08 -15.03
CA PHE A 395 -12.13 24.66 -14.01
C PHE A 395 -13.50 25.34 -14.10
N ALA A 396 -13.79 26.08 -15.17
CA ALA A 396 -15.06 26.84 -15.29
C ALA A 396 -16.32 25.98 -15.13
N LYS A 397 -16.27 24.68 -15.48
CA LYS A 397 -17.37 23.73 -15.30
C LYS A 397 -17.34 23.00 -13.94
N GLN A 398 -16.27 23.15 -13.17
CA GLN A 398 -16.07 22.49 -11.87
C GLN A 398 -15.50 23.48 -10.84
N PRO A 399 -16.22 24.60 -10.56
CA PRO A 399 -15.74 25.66 -9.68
C PRO A 399 -15.52 25.16 -8.24
N GLU A 400 -16.26 24.14 -7.79
CA GLU A 400 -16.13 23.56 -6.46
C GLU A 400 -14.80 22.80 -6.31
N LEU A 401 -14.36 22.08 -7.36
CA LEU A 401 -13.06 21.42 -7.38
C LEU A 401 -11.92 22.45 -7.35
N TYR A 402 -12.08 23.55 -8.09
CA TYR A 402 -11.11 24.64 -8.06
C TYR A 402 -11.00 25.30 -6.68
N ASN A 403 -12.15 25.59 -6.05
CA ASN A 403 -12.18 26.13 -4.69
C ASN A 403 -11.54 25.14 -3.68
N TYR A 404 -11.75 23.84 -3.87
CA TYR A 404 -11.07 22.83 -3.06
C TYR A 404 -9.55 22.96 -3.19
N LEU A 405 -9.02 23.09 -4.41
CA LEU A 405 -7.57 23.25 -4.65
C LEU A 405 -7.02 24.52 -4.02
N LEU A 406 -7.73 25.66 -4.14
CA LEU A 406 -7.36 26.92 -3.50
C LEU A 406 -7.35 26.79 -1.95
N GLY A 407 -8.34 26.12 -1.39
CA GLY A 407 -8.41 25.86 0.05
C GLY A 407 -7.31 24.92 0.53
N ALA A 408 -7.01 23.87 -0.24
CA ALA A 408 -5.91 22.97 0.01
C ALA A 408 -4.56 23.71 -0.04
N TYR A 409 -4.35 24.55 -1.06
CA TYR A 409 -3.15 25.37 -1.18
C TYR A 409 -2.99 26.32 0.04
N ALA A 410 -4.06 27.02 0.43
CA ALA A 410 -4.05 27.90 1.58
C ALA A 410 -3.69 27.15 2.87
N LEU A 411 -4.31 26.00 3.10
CA LEU A 411 -4.07 25.22 4.33
C LEU A 411 -2.70 24.56 4.36
N TYR A 412 -2.32 23.86 3.29
CA TYR A 412 -1.14 23.01 3.28
C TYR A 412 0.14 23.74 2.86
N VAL A 413 0.08 24.69 1.92
CA VAL A 413 1.26 25.38 1.40
C VAL A 413 1.48 26.71 2.11
N GLU A 414 0.45 27.57 2.19
CA GLU A 414 0.54 28.88 2.85
C GLU A 414 0.45 28.78 4.38
N LYS A 415 -0.06 27.66 4.91
CA LYS A 415 -0.35 27.48 6.36
C LYS A 415 -1.33 28.53 6.91
N ASP A 416 -2.25 28.99 6.07
CA ASP A 416 -3.26 30.00 6.38
C ASP A 416 -4.65 29.36 6.52
N ALA A 417 -4.97 28.94 7.76
CA ALA A 417 -6.24 28.31 8.09
C ALA A 417 -7.44 29.27 7.95
N ASP A 418 -7.27 30.59 8.18
CA ASP A 418 -8.32 31.59 8.04
C ASP A 418 -8.72 31.74 6.57
N LYS A 419 -7.73 31.83 5.69
CA LYS A 419 -7.93 31.86 4.24
C LYS A 419 -8.61 30.59 3.75
N ALA A 420 -8.17 29.42 4.22
CA ALA A 420 -8.78 28.13 3.89
C ALA A 420 -10.26 28.10 4.29
N LEU A 421 -10.61 28.51 5.51
CA LEU A 421 -11.99 28.55 5.99
C LEU A 421 -12.87 29.54 5.21
N THR A 422 -12.29 30.62 4.71
CA THR A 422 -13.01 31.61 3.86
C THR A 422 -13.32 31.04 2.48
N ILE A 423 -12.37 30.29 1.90
CA ILE A 423 -12.51 29.69 0.56
C ILE A 423 -13.44 28.48 0.58
N LEU A 424 -13.36 27.66 1.63
CA LEU A 424 -14.12 26.42 1.77
C LEU A 424 -15.38 26.63 2.61
N PRO A 425 -16.56 26.90 2.00
CA PRO A 425 -17.79 27.11 2.78
C PRO A 425 -18.25 25.81 3.46
N GLU A 426 -19.02 25.97 4.51
CA GLU A 426 -19.75 24.85 5.09
C GLU A 426 -20.83 24.38 4.12
N ILE A 427 -20.83 23.08 3.80
CA ILE A 427 -21.79 22.49 2.88
C ILE A 427 -23.05 22.06 3.67
N ASN A 428 -24.21 22.26 3.07
CA ASN A 428 -25.44 21.68 3.60
C ASN A 428 -25.39 20.14 3.44
N THR A 429 -25.35 19.43 4.57
CA THR A 429 -25.16 17.97 4.63
C THR A 429 -26.46 17.19 4.65
N GLU A 430 -27.55 17.70 4.07
CA GLU A 430 -28.81 16.95 3.98
C GLU A 430 -28.73 15.74 3.03
N GLN A 431 -27.82 15.82 2.04
CA GLN A 431 -27.57 14.74 1.09
C GLN A 431 -26.32 13.93 1.46
N LEU A 432 -26.20 12.72 0.92
CA LEU A 432 -24.96 11.96 0.95
C LEU A 432 -23.84 12.74 0.27
N LEU A 433 -22.69 12.83 0.94
CA LEU A 433 -21.58 13.59 0.43
C LEU A 433 -20.80 12.76 -0.62
N SER A 434 -20.50 13.39 -1.75
CA SER A 434 -19.47 12.90 -2.65
C SER A 434 -18.09 12.90 -1.97
N TYR A 435 -17.11 12.17 -2.51
CA TYR A 435 -15.75 12.19 -1.96
C TYR A 435 -15.15 13.60 -2.02
N GLN A 436 -15.43 14.38 -3.08
CA GLN A 436 -14.99 15.77 -3.18
C GLN A 436 -15.61 16.64 -2.07
N ALA A 437 -16.93 16.56 -1.85
CA ALA A 437 -17.62 17.32 -0.82
C ALA A 437 -17.16 16.91 0.59
N PHE A 438 -16.97 15.61 0.82
CA PHE A 438 -16.40 15.08 2.05
C PHE A 438 -14.98 15.59 2.29
N SER A 439 -14.13 15.61 1.23
CA SER A 439 -12.78 16.15 1.29
C SER A 439 -12.77 17.63 1.68
N GLN A 440 -13.66 18.43 1.08
CA GLN A 440 -13.79 19.84 1.44
C GLN A 440 -14.11 20.04 2.91
N GLN A 441 -15.06 19.28 3.47
CA GLN A 441 -15.41 19.39 4.88
C GLN A 441 -14.31 18.85 5.79
N THR A 442 -13.58 17.83 5.36
CA THR A 442 -12.40 17.33 6.08
C THR A 442 -11.33 18.42 6.21
N LEU A 443 -11.03 19.13 5.11
CA LEU A 443 -10.09 20.28 5.15
C LEU A 443 -10.57 21.38 6.10
N ARG A 444 -11.88 21.70 6.09
CA ARG A 444 -12.43 22.65 7.06
C ARG A 444 -12.20 22.21 8.50
N GLY A 445 -12.42 20.94 8.79
CA GLY A 445 -12.15 20.37 10.12
C GLY A 445 -10.69 20.55 10.52
N PHE A 446 -9.76 20.28 9.61
CA PHE A 446 -8.33 20.49 9.87
C PHE A 446 -7.97 21.97 10.07
N ALA A 447 -8.58 22.87 9.30
CA ALA A 447 -8.37 24.29 9.46
C ALA A 447 -8.91 24.81 10.81
N LEU A 448 -10.08 24.34 11.25
CA LEU A 448 -10.63 24.67 12.56
C LEU A 448 -9.70 24.17 13.69
N GLU A 449 -9.20 22.95 13.59
CA GLU A 449 -8.28 22.38 14.58
C GLU A 449 -6.92 23.09 14.59
N SER A 450 -6.42 23.54 13.43
CA SER A 450 -5.19 24.35 13.35
C SER A 450 -5.31 25.69 14.08
N LYS A 451 -6.54 26.17 14.26
CA LYS A 451 -6.88 27.37 15.03
C LYS A 451 -7.30 27.05 16.47
N GLU A 452 -7.17 25.82 16.91
CA GLU A 452 -7.62 25.34 18.21
C GLU A 452 -9.13 25.58 18.47
N GLN A 453 -9.93 25.71 17.40
CA GLN A 453 -11.39 25.79 17.46
C GLN A 453 -12.01 24.40 17.63
N TRP A 454 -11.62 23.74 18.74
CA TRP A 454 -11.92 22.34 19.00
C TRP A 454 -13.42 22.02 19.01
N GLN A 455 -14.25 22.95 19.54
CA GLN A 455 -15.69 22.75 19.64
C GLN A 455 -16.38 22.82 18.28
N ASP A 456 -15.97 23.77 17.43
CA ASP A 456 -16.50 23.88 16.07
C ASP A 456 -16.09 22.68 15.21
N ALA A 457 -14.84 22.24 15.35
CA ALA A 457 -14.34 21.03 14.71
C ALA A 457 -15.11 19.78 15.17
N GLU A 458 -15.36 19.64 16.50
CA GLU A 458 -16.18 18.53 17.04
C GLU A 458 -17.56 18.49 16.40
N GLN A 459 -18.25 19.63 16.32
CA GLN A 459 -19.57 19.70 15.70
C GLN A 459 -19.54 19.29 14.23
N LEU A 460 -18.52 19.73 13.50
CA LEU A 460 -18.33 19.35 12.11
C LEU A 460 -18.09 17.84 11.96
N TRP A 461 -17.20 17.26 12.78
CA TRP A 461 -16.92 15.83 12.74
C TRP A 461 -18.15 14.98 13.10
N LEU A 462 -18.94 15.37 14.11
CA LEU A 462 -20.19 14.71 14.46
C LEU A 462 -21.21 14.77 13.32
N LYS A 463 -21.32 15.92 12.65
CA LYS A 463 -22.19 16.10 11.49
C LYS A 463 -21.75 15.20 10.32
N LEU A 464 -20.46 15.17 10.00
CA LEU A 464 -19.91 14.30 8.95
C LEU A 464 -20.11 12.82 9.28
N LEU A 465 -19.88 12.41 10.52
CA LEU A 465 -20.05 11.04 10.96
C LEU A 465 -21.50 10.56 10.81
N SER A 466 -22.46 11.45 11.08
CA SER A 466 -23.90 11.13 10.91
C SER A 466 -24.29 10.90 9.43
N LYS A 467 -23.51 11.40 8.49
CA LYS A 467 -23.75 11.33 7.03
C LYS A 467 -22.82 10.34 6.31
N ALA A 468 -21.78 9.86 6.98
CA ALA A 468 -20.85 8.90 6.43
C ALA A 468 -21.52 7.54 6.24
N SER A 469 -21.94 7.24 5.02
CA SER A 469 -22.51 5.94 4.63
C SER A 469 -21.42 4.95 4.23
N ASN A 470 -20.31 5.45 3.69
CA ASN A 470 -19.16 4.64 3.29
C ASN A 470 -18.33 4.28 4.54
N PRO A 471 -17.99 2.99 4.76
CA PRO A 471 -17.20 2.55 5.90
C PRO A 471 -15.85 3.28 6.04
N LEU A 472 -15.19 3.59 4.93
CA LEU A 472 -13.88 4.28 4.93
C LEU A 472 -14.02 5.72 5.45
N GLN A 473 -15.02 6.47 4.95
CA GLN A 473 -15.32 7.82 5.42
C GLN A 473 -15.70 7.82 6.91
N ARG A 474 -16.47 6.80 7.34
CA ARG A 474 -16.87 6.65 8.73
C ARG A 474 -15.65 6.45 9.64
N GLN A 475 -14.79 5.48 9.33
CA GLN A 475 -13.59 5.19 10.12
C GLN A 475 -12.66 6.39 10.20
N GLN A 476 -12.44 7.10 9.09
CA GLN A 476 -11.63 8.31 9.07
C GLN A 476 -12.23 9.42 9.93
N THR A 477 -13.56 9.59 9.88
CA THR A 477 -14.22 10.63 10.70
C THR A 477 -14.19 10.26 12.19
N GLU A 478 -14.30 8.98 12.54
CA GLU A 478 -14.10 8.51 13.92
C GLU A 478 -12.66 8.78 14.40
N LEU A 479 -11.67 8.57 13.54
CA LEU A 479 -10.28 8.90 13.84
C LEU A 479 -10.10 10.41 14.06
N ALA A 480 -10.63 11.24 13.14
CA ALA A 480 -10.55 12.69 13.25
C ALA A 480 -11.19 13.21 14.54
N LEU A 481 -12.38 12.69 14.89
CA LEU A 481 -13.08 13.05 16.11
C LEU A 481 -12.31 12.61 17.37
N ALA A 482 -11.74 11.40 17.36
CA ALA A 482 -10.93 10.90 18.47
C ALA A 482 -9.65 11.74 18.69
N MET A 483 -8.96 12.11 17.61
CA MET A 483 -7.81 13.01 17.66
C MET A 483 -8.18 14.42 18.12
N ASN A 484 -9.36 14.93 17.74
CA ASN A 484 -9.90 16.18 18.25
C ASN A 484 -10.12 16.11 19.77
N TYR A 485 -10.75 15.05 20.26
CA TYR A 485 -10.96 14.84 21.71
C TYR A 485 -9.64 14.69 22.48
N GLU A 486 -8.67 14.01 21.91
CA GLU A 486 -7.35 13.85 22.51
C GLU A 486 -6.64 15.20 22.64
N ARG A 487 -6.54 15.96 21.55
CA ARG A 487 -5.84 17.25 21.50
C ARG A 487 -6.51 18.34 22.35
N SER A 488 -7.84 18.31 22.43
CA SER A 488 -8.62 19.19 23.30
C SER A 488 -8.72 18.71 24.75
N GLN A 489 -8.01 17.63 25.13
CA GLN A 489 -8.01 17.03 26.47
C GLN A 489 -9.39 16.52 26.94
N ASN A 490 -10.23 16.08 26.02
CA ASN A 490 -11.59 15.62 26.24
C ASN A 490 -11.76 14.12 25.92
N ILE A 491 -10.74 13.29 26.11
CA ILE A 491 -10.80 11.86 25.71
C ILE A 491 -11.94 11.08 26.39
N ASP A 492 -12.43 11.54 27.55
CA ASP A 492 -13.58 10.94 28.22
C ASP A 492 -14.83 10.85 27.32
N LYS A 493 -14.96 11.75 26.33
CA LYS A 493 -16.05 11.72 25.36
C LYS A 493 -15.98 10.49 24.45
N VAL A 494 -14.77 9.97 24.16
CA VAL A 494 -14.59 8.72 23.43
C VAL A 494 -15.17 7.53 24.19
N PHE A 495 -15.13 7.59 25.53
CA PHE A 495 -15.54 6.52 26.45
C PHE A 495 -16.90 6.79 27.11
N ALA A 496 -17.63 7.78 26.61
CA ALA A 496 -19.02 7.99 27.05
C ALA A 496 -19.93 6.87 26.54
N GLU A 497 -21.01 6.57 27.28
CA GLU A 497 -21.97 5.51 26.94
C GLU A 497 -22.52 5.61 25.51
N LYS A 498 -22.79 6.83 25.04
CA LYS A 498 -23.28 7.12 23.69
C LYS A 498 -22.21 7.66 22.75
N SER A 499 -20.95 7.33 23.01
CA SER A 499 -19.87 7.79 22.14
C SER A 499 -20.09 7.35 20.68
N PRO A 500 -19.91 8.24 19.72
CA PRO A 500 -19.96 7.90 18.31
C PRO A 500 -18.71 7.18 17.81
N VAL A 501 -17.59 7.24 18.55
CA VAL A 501 -16.35 6.54 18.24
C VAL A 501 -16.47 5.06 18.61
N LYS A 502 -16.65 4.21 17.60
CA LYS A 502 -16.92 2.77 17.76
C LYS A 502 -15.76 1.87 17.34
N THR A 503 -14.82 2.39 16.56
CA THR A 503 -13.66 1.62 16.08
C THR A 503 -12.82 1.16 17.27
N PRO A 504 -12.69 -0.17 17.53
CA PRO A 504 -12.03 -0.69 18.73
C PRO A 504 -10.58 -0.20 18.86
N MET A 505 -9.80 -0.27 17.78
CA MET A 505 -8.38 0.13 17.82
C MET A 505 -8.17 1.60 18.21
N ILE A 506 -9.04 2.51 17.77
CA ILE A 506 -8.97 3.93 18.18
C ILE A 506 -9.11 4.05 19.70
N ARG A 507 -10.09 3.35 20.27
CA ARG A 507 -10.34 3.36 21.71
C ARG A 507 -9.20 2.71 22.50
N GLU A 508 -8.68 1.59 21.99
CA GLU A 508 -7.53 0.88 22.57
C GLU A 508 -6.26 1.73 22.61
N ILE A 509 -5.94 2.43 21.51
CA ILE A 509 -4.76 3.30 21.45
C ILE A 509 -4.85 4.40 22.51
N LEU A 510 -6.02 5.02 22.68
CA LEU A 510 -6.21 6.05 23.70
C LEU A 510 -6.14 5.48 25.13
N LEU A 511 -6.66 4.27 25.38
CA LEU A 511 -6.51 3.60 26.67
C LEU A 511 -5.05 3.29 26.96
N ARG A 512 -4.30 2.79 26.00
CA ARG A 512 -2.90 2.42 26.16
C ARG A 512 -1.99 3.64 26.41
N ASN A 513 -2.19 4.72 25.67
CA ASN A 513 -1.23 5.81 25.63
C ASN A 513 -1.64 7.00 26.50
N ILE A 514 -2.92 7.40 26.48
CA ILE A 514 -3.36 8.67 27.06
C ILE A 514 -4.11 8.51 28.37
N ALA A 515 -4.97 7.48 28.51
CA ALA A 515 -5.95 7.37 29.59
C ALA A 515 -5.33 7.52 31.00
N SER A 516 -6.05 8.30 31.84
CA SER A 516 -5.76 8.40 33.28
C SER A 516 -6.10 7.10 34.02
N PRO A 517 -5.53 6.85 35.21
CA PRO A 517 -5.93 5.71 36.04
C PRO A 517 -7.42 5.66 36.32
N ALA A 518 -8.06 6.81 36.51
CA ALA A 518 -9.51 6.90 36.76
C ALA A 518 -10.33 6.43 35.54
N LEU A 519 -9.93 6.84 34.33
CA LEU A 519 -10.60 6.40 33.10
C LEU A 519 -10.38 4.91 32.85
N LEU A 520 -9.18 4.38 33.08
CA LEU A 520 -8.90 2.94 32.99
C LEU A 520 -9.77 2.12 33.92
N ARG A 521 -9.88 2.49 35.21
CA ARG A 521 -10.76 1.83 36.19
C ARG A 521 -12.25 1.90 35.78
N LYS A 522 -12.68 3.04 35.18
CA LYS A 522 -14.03 3.16 34.65
C LYS A 522 -14.27 2.17 33.51
N GLN A 523 -13.32 2.01 32.58
CA GLN A 523 -13.47 1.09 31.45
C GLN A 523 -13.34 -0.39 31.87
N ILE A 524 -12.65 -0.71 32.95
CA ILE A 524 -12.66 -2.05 33.54
C ILE A 524 -14.05 -2.40 34.08
N THR A 525 -14.76 -1.44 34.70
CA THR A 525 -16.10 -1.68 35.28
C THR A 525 -17.23 -1.57 34.26
N HIS A 526 -17.06 -0.79 33.19
CA HIS A 526 -18.09 -0.52 32.18
C HIS A 526 -17.48 -0.59 30.75
N PRO A 527 -16.89 -1.73 30.36
CA PRO A 527 -16.30 -1.88 29.05
C PRO A 527 -17.37 -2.05 27.96
N VAL A 528 -17.07 -1.68 26.72
CA VAL A 528 -17.92 -1.99 25.56
C VAL A 528 -17.64 -3.39 24.99
N SER A 529 -16.52 -4.00 25.36
CA SER A 529 -16.14 -5.35 24.96
C SER A 529 -15.20 -6.00 25.99
N ALA A 530 -15.09 -7.33 25.95
CA ALA A 530 -14.12 -8.06 26.77
C ALA A 530 -12.67 -7.65 26.46
N GLN A 531 -12.34 -7.40 25.20
CA GLN A 531 -11.02 -6.94 24.80
C GLN A 531 -10.69 -5.56 25.39
N GLU A 532 -11.64 -4.60 25.34
CA GLU A 532 -11.44 -3.29 25.94
C GLU A 532 -11.23 -3.38 27.46
N HIS A 533 -11.98 -4.25 28.15
CA HIS A 533 -11.77 -4.56 29.57
C HIS A 533 -10.33 -5.03 29.82
N ASP A 534 -9.89 -6.05 29.08
CA ASP A 534 -8.59 -6.68 29.31
C ASP A 534 -7.42 -5.73 28.99
N ILE A 535 -7.56 -4.89 27.96
CA ILE A 535 -6.58 -3.85 27.62
C ILE A 535 -6.53 -2.76 28.68
N ALA A 536 -7.68 -2.30 29.18
CA ALA A 536 -7.73 -1.31 30.24
C ALA A 536 -7.07 -1.83 31.53
N LEU A 537 -7.39 -3.07 31.92
CA LEU A 537 -6.82 -3.71 33.10
C LEU A 537 -5.31 -3.95 32.95
N PHE A 538 -4.87 -4.48 31.80
CA PHE A 538 -3.45 -4.66 31.55
C PHE A 538 -2.68 -3.33 31.60
N THR A 539 -3.21 -2.31 30.93
CA THR A 539 -2.59 -0.98 30.90
C THR A 539 -2.49 -0.37 32.30
N LEU A 540 -3.56 -0.49 33.09
CA LEU A 540 -3.59 0.00 34.46
C LEU A 540 -2.50 -0.68 35.30
N LEU A 541 -2.51 -2.00 35.39
CA LEU A 541 -1.55 -2.77 36.19
C LEU A 541 -0.11 -2.58 35.74
N PHE A 542 0.13 -2.55 34.41
CA PHE A 542 1.45 -2.33 33.85
C PHE A 542 2.00 -0.95 34.20
N LYS A 543 1.18 0.10 34.02
CA LYS A 543 1.61 1.48 34.30
C LYS A 543 1.73 1.73 35.79
N ASP A 544 0.86 1.22 36.65
CA ASP A 544 1.02 1.28 38.11
C ASP A 544 2.36 0.71 38.53
N LEU A 545 2.69 -0.49 38.03
CA LEU A 545 3.94 -1.17 38.35
C LEU A 545 5.17 -0.41 37.84
N THR A 546 5.16 -0.03 36.58
CA THR A 546 6.33 0.58 35.90
C THR A 546 6.50 2.07 36.21
N ARG A 547 5.52 2.72 36.85
CA ARG A 547 5.61 4.11 37.28
C ARG A 547 5.67 4.25 38.80
N SER A 548 5.97 3.13 39.46
CA SER A 548 6.15 3.04 40.93
C SER A 548 4.92 3.45 41.76
N ALA A 549 3.72 3.33 41.15
CA ALA A 549 2.43 3.52 41.84
C ALA A 549 2.03 2.22 42.58
N TYR A 550 2.92 1.71 43.44
CA TYR A 550 2.82 0.41 44.08
C TYR A 550 1.57 0.22 44.94
N ALA A 551 1.11 1.29 45.62
CA ALA A 551 -0.11 1.28 46.40
C ALA A 551 -1.36 1.05 45.51
N ASP A 552 -1.40 1.73 44.36
CA ASP A 552 -2.47 1.57 43.36
C ASP A 552 -2.42 0.16 42.76
N PHE A 553 -1.23 -0.32 42.37
CA PHE A 553 -1.08 -1.70 41.87
C PHE A 553 -1.64 -2.74 42.81
N LEU A 554 -1.35 -2.66 44.11
CA LEU A 554 -1.83 -3.62 45.11
C LEU A 554 -3.35 -3.60 45.29
N LYS A 555 -3.96 -2.45 45.04
CA LYS A 555 -5.40 -2.29 45.02
C LYS A 555 -5.99 -2.84 43.72
N ASP A 556 -5.42 -2.47 42.59
CA ASP A 556 -5.98 -2.74 41.27
C ASP A 556 -5.74 -4.17 40.80
N ILE A 557 -4.69 -4.87 41.31
CA ILE A 557 -4.46 -6.29 41.07
C ILE A 557 -5.62 -7.18 41.54
N GLN A 558 -6.44 -6.70 42.49
CA GLN A 558 -7.62 -7.40 42.94
C GLN A 558 -8.73 -7.47 41.88
N LEU A 559 -8.64 -6.64 40.84
CA LEU A 559 -9.54 -6.69 39.69
C LEU A 559 -9.20 -7.83 38.72
N LEU A 560 -8.04 -8.47 38.90
CA LEU A 560 -7.60 -9.57 38.03
C LEU A 560 -8.48 -10.81 38.26
N PRO A 561 -9.10 -11.37 37.22
CA PRO A 561 -9.96 -12.54 37.36
C PRO A 561 -9.17 -13.79 37.86
N GLU A 562 -9.84 -14.67 38.60
CA GLU A 562 -9.24 -15.96 39.01
C GLU A 562 -8.82 -16.78 37.79
N ASN A 563 -9.67 -16.87 36.77
CA ASN A 563 -9.41 -17.51 35.49
C ASN A 563 -8.92 -16.48 34.47
N THR A 564 -7.67 -16.10 34.57
CA THR A 564 -7.05 -15.09 33.71
C THR A 564 -6.77 -15.65 32.33
N SER A 565 -7.18 -14.91 31.28
CA SER A 565 -6.90 -15.28 29.91
C SER A 565 -5.39 -15.28 29.63
N THR A 566 -4.95 -16.28 28.88
CA THR A 566 -3.59 -16.37 28.31
C THR A 566 -3.53 -15.84 26.88
N THR A 567 -4.66 -15.36 26.35
CA THR A 567 -4.73 -14.81 25.00
C THR A 567 -3.90 -13.54 24.92
N PRO A 568 -3.02 -13.41 23.92
CA PRO A 568 -2.22 -12.21 23.71
C PRO A 568 -3.12 -10.99 23.50
N LEU A 569 -2.85 -9.90 24.21
CA LEU A 569 -3.58 -8.62 24.08
C LEU A 569 -2.89 -7.64 23.13
N PHE A 570 -1.60 -7.85 22.91
CA PHE A 570 -0.79 -6.99 22.06
C PHE A 570 -0.20 -7.83 20.94
N MET A 571 -0.70 -7.59 19.74
CA MET A 571 -0.15 -8.17 18.52
C MET A 571 0.96 -7.24 18.04
N GLY A 572 2.16 -7.70 17.92
CA GLY A 572 3.22 -6.88 17.35
C GLY A 572 4.61 -7.40 17.63
N SER A 573 5.50 -7.17 16.76
CA SER A 573 6.85 -7.61 16.50
C SER A 573 7.09 -9.12 16.67
N THR A 574 7.65 -9.73 15.67
CA THR A 574 8.07 -11.15 15.61
C THR A 574 9.02 -11.59 16.73
N TYR A 575 9.45 -10.64 17.57
CA TYR A 575 10.44 -10.85 18.64
C TYR A 575 9.88 -10.67 20.06
N ALA A 576 8.64 -10.22 20.23
CA ALA A 576 8.05 -10.02 21.54
C ALA A 576 7.30 -11.27 22.00
N THR A 577 7.54 -11.69 23.26
CA THR A 577 6.72 -12.72 23.91
C THR A 577 5.28 -12.23 23.98
N PRO A 578 4.28 -13.04 23.58
CA PRO A 578 2.88 -12.65 23.64
C PRO A 578 2.49 -12.22 25.06
N GLN A 579 1.91 -11.03 25.20
CA GLN A 579 1.57 -10.43 26.50
C GLN A 579 0.09 -10.64 26.81
N SER A 580 -0.20 -11.22 27.96
CA SER A 580 -1.55 -11.45 28.46
C SER A 580 -1.69 -11.04 29.93
N LEU A 581 -2.91 -10.94 30.43
CA LEU A 581 -3.17 -10.65 31.85
C LEU A 581 -2.55 -11.69 32.79
N ALA A 582 -2.29 -12.91 32.32
CA ALA A 582 -1.71 -13.99 33.12
C ALA A 582 -0.30 -13.65 33.65
N LEU A 583 0.44 -12.75 32.98
CA LEU A 583 1.78 -12.37 33.43
C LEU A 583 1.79 -11.75 34.85
N PHE A 584 0.72 -11.07 35.25
CA PHE A 584 0.63 -10.45 36.59
C PHE A 584 0.47 -11.49 37.73
N LYS A 585 0.28 -12.77 37.42
CA LYS A 585 0.30 -13.89 38.37
C LYS A 585 1.67 -14.54 38.51
N TRP A 586 2.74 -13.84 38.13
CA TRP A 586 4.09 -14.35 38.26
C TRP A 586 4.41 -14.76 39.70
N ASP A 587 4.85 -16.03 39.90
CA ASP A 587 5.12 -16.64 41.18
C ASP A 587 6.58 -16.53 41.66
N GLY A 588 7.38 -15.68 40.99
CA GLY A 588 8.79 -15.47 41.31
C GLY A 588 9.74 -16.44 40.60
N LYS A 589 9.25 -17.48 39.92
CA LYS A 589 10.11 -18.43 39.21
C LYS A 589 10.91 -17.75 38.11
N ASN A 590 12.18 -18.02 38.08
CA ASN A 590 13.11 -17.56 37.06
C ASN A 590 14.17 -18.63 36.76
N ALA A 591 14.92 -18.46 35.65
CA ALA A 591 15.95 -19.39 35.22
C ALA A 591 17.32 -19.15 35.87
N THR A 592 17.37 -18.44 36.99
CA THR A 592 18.61 -18.10 37.71
C THR A 592 18.52 -18.64 39.12
N ASP A 593 19.68 -18.75 39.80
CA ASP A 593 19.76 -19.11 41.22
C ASP A 593 19.33 -17.98 42.15
N TYR A 594 18.83 -16.87 41.62
CA TYR A 594 18.38 -15.72 42.43
C TYR A 594 16.92 -15.90 42.82
N GLN A 595 16.66 -15.93 44.12
CA GLN A 595 15.31 -16.21 44.63
C GLN A 595 14.46 -14.94 44.64
N CYS A 596 13.31 -14.99 43.97
CA CYS A 596 12.29 -13.96 43.99
C CYS A 596 10.98 -14.47 44.58
N PRO A 597 10.31 -13.68 45.44
CA PRO A 597 8.95 -13.97 45.85
C PRO A 597 7.95 -13.68 44.71
N ALA A 598 6.69 -13.97 44.90
CA ALA A 598 5.61 -13.63 43.96
C ALA A 598 5.52 -12.14 43.71
N LEU A 599 5.04 -11.73 42.51
CA LEU A 599 4.99 -10.33 42.10
C LEU A 599 4.32 -9.41 43.15
N THR A 600 3.20 -9.85 43.72
CA THR A 600 2.48 -9.09 44.75
C THR A 600 3.31 -8.84 46.00
N GLU A 601 4.11 -9.80 46.43
CA GLU A 601 5.03 -9.65 47.56
C GLU A 601 6.21 -8.71 47.24
N VAL A 602 6.72 -8.80 45.99
CA VAL A 602 7.74 -7.84 45.50
C VAL A 602 7.21 -6.42 45.56
N VAL A 603 5.99 -6.20 45.07
CA VAL A 603 5.38 -4.86 45.07
C VAL A 603 5.05 -4.38 46.45
N GLN A 604 4.54 -5.25 47.32
CA GLN A 604 4.29 -4.91 48.73
C GLN A 604 5.60 -4.47 49.44
N THR A 605 6.71 -5.13 49.12
CA THR A 605 8.04 -4.75 49.67
C THR A 605 8.50 -3.39 49.12
N LEU A 606 8.29 -3.14 47.84
CA LEU A 606 8.62 -1.85 47.20
C LEU A 606 7.75 -0.69 47.69
N GLN A 607 6.48 -0.96 47.98
CA GLN A 607 5.61 0.03 48.62
C GLN A 607 6.09 0.47 49.97
N ASN A 608 6.59 -0.47 50.77
CA ASN A 608 7.13 -0.16 52.12
C ASN A 608 8.52 0.46 52.05
N ASN A 609 9.34 0.06 51.07
CA ASN A 609 10.68 0.58 50.83
C ASN A 609 11.02 0.48 49.33
N ASN A 610 10.86 1.59 48.64
CA ASN A 610 11.07 1.66 47.17
C ASN A 610 12.52 1.44 46.73
N ALA A 611 13.49 1.42 47.68
CA ALA A 611 14.88 1.13 47.42
C ALA A 611 15.33 -0.25 47.96
N HIS A 612 14.37 -1.14 48.26
CA HIS A 612 14.66 -2.49 48.76
C HIS A 612 15.44 -3.33 47.74
N PRO A 613 16.69 -3.76 48.02
CA PRO A 613 17.57 -4.33 47.00
C PRO A 613 17.03 -5.58 46.32
N GLN A 614 16.53 -6.57 47.08
CA GLN A 614 15.99 -7.78 46.51
C GLN A 614 14.74 -7.49 45.67
N ALA A 615 13.84 -6.63 46.14
CA ALA A 615 12.60 -6.32 45.43
C ALA A 615 12.86 -5.57 44.11
N LEU A 616 13.84 -4.66 44.06
CA LEU A 616 14.26 -4.01 42.80
C LEU A 616 14.83 -5.02 41.80
N ASN A 617 15.70 -5.94 42.27
CA ASN A 617 16.23 -7.00 41.42
C ASN A 617 15.11 -7.90 40.89
N CYS A 618 14.14 -8.27 41.74
CA CYS A 618 13.03 -9.13 41.36
C CYS A 618 12.03 -8.44 40.43
N LEU A 619 11.80 -7.14 40.59
CA LEU A 619 11.03 -6.36 39.58
C LEU A 619 11.75 -6.39 38.22
N GLY A 620 13.08 -6.23 38.23
CA GLY A 620 13.90 -6.38 37.04
C GLY A 620 13.80 -7.76 36.40
N GLU A 621 13.75 -8.84 37.20
CA GLU A 621 13.54 -10.20 36.69
C GLU A 621 12.14 -10.39 36.09
N PHE A 622 11.11 -9.84 36.72
CA PHE A 622 9.77 -9.84 36.17
C PHE A 622 9.75 -9.19 34.79
N ILE A 623 10.25 -7.97 34.66
CA ILE A 623 10.32 -7.23 33.38
C ILE A 623 11.06 -8.06 32.32
N LEU A 624 12.25 -8.58 32.67
CA LEU A 624 13.06 -9.37 31.75
C LEU A 624 12.34 -10.65 31.28
N ARG A 625 11.75 -11.42 32.21
CA ARG A 625 11.13 -12.71 31.92
C ARG A 625 9.84 -12.58 31.15
N GLN A 626 9.14 -11.47 31.35
CA GLN A 626 7.91 -11.19 30.62
C GLN A 626 8.16 -10.41 29.32
N GLY A 627 9.42 -10.12 28.95
CA GLY A 627 9.74 -9.39 27.71
C GLY A 627 9.18 -7.95 27.68
N LEU A 628 9.20 -7.27 28.81
CA LEU A 628 8.59 -5.96 28.99
C LEU A 628 9.61 -4.80 28.86
N ASP A 629 10.86 -5.09 28.52
CA ASP A 629 11.82 -4.09 28.07
C ASP A 629 11.36 -3.54 26.72
N ASP A 630 11.52 -2.26 26.50
CA ASP A 630 11.09 -1.56 25.27
C ASP A 630 9.61 -1.86 24.88
N PHE A 631 8.80 -2.20 25.88
CA PHE A 631 7.39 -2.53 25.65
C PHE A 631 6.62 -1.27 25.18
N PRO A 632 5.72 -1.38 24.18
CA PRO A 632 5.04 -0.24 23.57
C PRO A 632 4.34 0.71 24.54
N LEU A 633 3.88 0.22 25.70
CA LEU A 633 3.27 1.07 26.73
C LEU A 633 4.27 1.97 27.48
N ASN A 634 5.57 1.81 27.26
CA ASN A 634 6.62 2.67 27.83
C ASN A 634 7.00 3.84 26.91
N SER A 635 6.60 3.80 25.65
CA SER A 635 6.76 4.86 24.65
C SER A 635 5.41 5.45 24.28
N GLN A 636 5.43 6.58 23.61
CA GLN A 636 4.25 7.17 23.00
C GLN A 636 4.41 7.15 21.48
N PRO A 637 3.31 7.07 20.72
CA PRO A 637 3.31 7.36 19.29
C PRO A 637 3.87 8.75 19.00
N ASP A 638 4.17 9.02 17.76
CA ASP A 638 4.59 10.36 17.34
C ASP A 638 3.49 11.39 17.62
N LEU A 639 3.87 12.64 17.87
CA LEU A 639 2.95 13.71 18.26
C LEU A 639 1.78 13.91 17.26
N HIS A 640 2.00 13.53 16.00
CA HIS A 640 0.98 13.64 14.96
C HIS A 640 -0.02 12.47 14.96
N GLU A 641 0.35 11.35 15.54
CA GLU A 641 -0.49 10.14 15.59
C GLU A 641 -1.50 10.19 16.76
N LEU A 642 -2.54 9.39 16.64
CA LEU A 642 -3.49 9.14 17.74
C LEU A 642 -2.73 8.51 18.92
N GLY A 643 -2.91 9.06 20.10
CA GLY A 643 -2.20 8.62 21.30
C GLY A 643 -0.82 9.30 21.51
N GLY A 644 -0.45 10.27 20.64
CA GLY A 644 0.84 10.96 20.70
C GLY A 644 0.89 12.16 21.65
N THR A 645 -0.24 12.63 22.18
CA THR A 645 -0.24 13.74 23.14
C THR A 645 0.23 13.29 24.54
N THR A 646 0.39 14.24 25.45
CA THR A 646 0.87 13.93 26.81
C THR A 646 -0.07 12.95 27.53
N THR A 647 0.50 11.87 28.03
CA THR A 647 -0.27 10.88 28.82
C THR A 647 -0.84 11.52 30.10
N GLN A 648 -2.07 11.11 30.43
CA GLN A 648 -2.72 11.47 31.69
C GLN A 648 -2.39 10.48 32.84
N PHE A 649 -1.46 9.57 32.61
CA PHE A 649 -0.98 8.64 33.63
C PHE A 649 0.39 9.12 34.15
N ASP A 650 0.40 9.63 35.36
CA ASP A 650 1.59 10.22 35.99
C ASP A 650 2.70 9.21 36.26
N GLY A 651 3.91 9.71 36.45
CA GLY A 651 5.06 8.94 36.89
C GLY A 651 6.11 8.70 35.81
N LYS A 652 7.36 8.57 36.24
CA LYS A 652 8.50 8.23 35.37
C LYS A 652 8.55 6.73 35.13
N VAL A 653 8.74 6.34 33.89
CA VAL A 653 8.93 4.92 33.53
C VAL A 653 10.17 4.35 34.23
N PHE A 654 9.98 3.27 34.96
CA PHE A 654 11.08 2.51 35.60
C PHE A 654 11.78 1.63 34.56
N SER A 655 13.09 1.73 34.50
CA SER A 655 13.93 0.77 33.79
C SER A 655 14.61 -0.20 34.76
N ARG A 656 14.80 -1.47 34.34
CA ARG A 656 15.55 -2.40 35.20
C ARG A 656 16.99 -1.94 35.45
N LEU A 657 17.60 -1.22 34.52
CA LEU A 657 18.94 -0.66 34.70
C LEU A 657 18.95 0.36 35.81
N ASP A 658 17.94 1.26 35.93
CA ASP A 658 17.80 2.17 37.05
C ASP A 658 17.71 1.42 38.40
N GLY A 659 16.93 0.35 38.45
CA GLY A 659 16.81 -0.50 39.62
C GLY A 659 18.15 -1.16 40.01
N TYR A 660 18.84 -1.75 39.04
CA TYR A 660 20.18 -2.35 39.32
C TYR A 660 21.20 -1.32 39.78
N GLN A 661 21.20 -0.13 39.18
CA GLN A 661 22.10 0.96 39.62
C GLN A 661 21.83 1.41 41.07
N GLN A 662 20.55 1.48 41.46
CA GLN A 662 20.19 1.80 42.85
C GLN A 662 20.72 0.75 43.82
N VAL A 663 20.57 -0.54 43.47
CA VAL A 663 21.11 -1.65 44.31
C VAL A 663 22.63 -1.61 44.35
N ILE A 664 23.31 -1.36 43.25
CA ILE A 664 24.79 -1.27 43.18
C ILE A 664 25.30 -0.10 44.04
N ALA A 665 24.62 1.05 43.99
CA ALA A 665 25.00 2.23 44.77
C ALA A 665 24.68 2.13 46.26
N ASN A 666 23.73 1.29 46.65
CA ASN A 666 23.32 1.11 48.04
C ASN A 666 24.43 0.41 48.84
N LYS A 667 25.08 1.15 49.73
CA LYS A 667 26.18 0.62 50.58
C LYS A 667 25.73 -0.47 51.53
N GLN A 668 24.45 -0.47 51.93
CA GLN A 668 23.86 -1.41 52.87
C GLN A 668 23.21 -2.63 52.16
N ALA A 669 23.20 -2.66 50.81
CA ALA A 669 22.61 -3.77 50.07
C ALA A 669 23.33 -5.11 50.44
N PRO A 670 22.56 -6.20 50.66
CA PRO A 670 23.13 -7.49 50.87
C PRO A 670 24.09 -7.90 49.76
N ARG A 671 25.13 -8.66 50.11
CA ARG A 671 26.20 -9.02 49.18
C ARG A 671 25.66 -9.77 47.97
N THR A 672 24.71 -10.66 48.17
CA THR A 672 24.04 -11.45 47.11
C THR A 672 23.28 -10.52 46.13
N ASP A 673 22.51 -9.56 46.65
CA ASP A 673 21.71 -8.65 45.86
C ASP A 673 22.58 -7.73 45.01
N LYS A 674 23.68 -7.23 45.59
CA LYS A 674 24.62 -6.39 44.88
C LYS A 674 25.35 -7.15 43.75
N ALA A 675 25.78 -8.38 44.01
CA ALA A 675 26.42 -9.21 43.02
C ALA A 675 25.45 -9.53 41.85
N TYR A 676 24.19 -9.79 42.16
CA TYR A 676 23.16 -10.04 41.15
C TYR A 676 22.84 -8.80 40.31
N ALA A 677 22.69 -7.64 40.96
CA ALA A 677 22.47 -6.36 40.26
C ALA A 677 23.63 -6.01 39.32
N LEU A 678 24.91 -6.21 39.75
CA LEU A 678 26.07 -6.05 38.88
C LEU A 678 26.02 -6.97 37.65
N TYR A 679 25.73 -8.25 37.88
CA TYR A 679 25.59 -9.23 36.81
C TYR A 679 24.53 -8.81 35.77
N ARG A 680 23.35 -8.41 36.24
CA ARG A 680 22.25 -7.98 35.37
C ARG A 680 22.55 -6.66 34.66
N ALA A 681 23.11 -5.66 35.36
CA ALA A 681 23.46 -4.39 34.76
C ALA A 681 24.47 -4.52 33.62
N ILE A 682 25.46 -5.43 33.76
CA ILE A 682 26.44 -5.71 32.70
C ILE A 682 25.74 -6.42 31.51
N ASN A 683 24.87 -7.38 31.79
CA ASN A 683 24.13 -8.11 30.74
C ASN A 683 23.04 -7.27 30.04
N CYS A 684 22.80 -6.03 30.45
CA CYS A 684 21.97 -5.09 29.71
C CYS A 684 22.56 -4.74 28.33
N PHE A 685 23.87 -4.88 28.16
CA PHE A 685 24.60 -4.41 26.98
C PHE A 685 25.04 -5.56 26.08
N ALA A 686 24.80 -5.40 24.78
CA ALA A 686 25.28 -6.29 23.72
C ALA A 686 26.67 -5.85 23.19
N PRO A 687 27.38 -6.71 22.42
CA PRO A 687 28.62 -6.35 21.73
C PRO A 687 28.52 -5.13 20.84
N SER A 688 27.33 -4.89 20.27
CA SER A 688 27.02 -3.70 19.43
C SER A 688 26.92 -2.39 20.22
N GLY A 689 26.97 -2.45 21.57
CA GLY A 689 26.67 -1.32 22.44
C GLY A 689 25.20 -1.14 22.77
N TYR A 690 24.30 -1.90 22.13
CA TYR A 690 22.85 -1.81 22.39
C TYR A 690 22.53 -2.12 23.85
N ASN A 691 21.73 -1.25 24.48
CA ASN A 691 21.24 -1.40 25.85
C ASN A 691 19.79 -1.96 25.82
N GLY A 692 19.62 -3.22 26.16
CA GLY A 692 18.32 -3.89 26.24
C GLY A 692 17.58 -3.72 27.59
N CYS A 693 17.95 -2.77 28.44
CA CYS A 693 17.34 -2.59 29.78
C CYS A 693 16.76 -1.19 30.01
N GLY A 694 16.71 -0.35 29.00
CA GLY A 694 16.23 1.02 29.10
C GLY A 694 17.08 2.01 28.32
N SER A 695 16.59 3.25 28.19
CA SER A 695 17.14 4.28 27.29
C SER A 695 18.45 4.94 27.79
N GLN A 696 18.94 4.59 28.98
CA GLN A 696 20.10 5.28 29.57
C GLN A 696 21.43 4.71 29.04
N GLU A 697 22.21 5.54 28.39
CA GLU A 697 23.57 5.24 27.97
C GLU A 697 24.53 5.17 29.19
N ILE A 698 25.26 4.06 29.30
CA ILE A 698 26.28 3.88 30.33
C ILE A 698 27.66 3.77 29.67
N PRO A 699 28.63 4.62 30.01
CA PRO A 699 29.97 4.54 29.44
C PRO A 699 30.64 3.18 29.64
N VAL A 700 31.41 2.73 28.64
CA VAL A 700 32.12 1.42 28.68
C VAL A 700 33.03 1.31 29.91
N GLU A 701 33.64 2.40 30.32
CA GLU A 701 34.50 2.47 31.52
C GLU A 701 33.74 2.13 32.80
N LYS A 702 32.48 2.57 32.89
CA LYS A 702 31.60 2.26 34.03
C LYS A 702 31.20 0.78 34.01
N ARG A 703 30.87 0.25 32.85
CA ARG A 703 30.57 -1.18 32.68
C ARG A 703 31.77 -2.06 33.03
N LYS A 704 32.97 -1.63 32.63
CA LYS A 704 34.24 -2.27 32.99
C LYS A 704 34.45 -2.26 34.51
N GLN A 705 34.17 -1.13 35.19
CA GLN A 705 34.24 -1.06 36.64
C GLN A 705 33.29 -2.04 37.32
N TRP A 706 32.04 -2.14 36.84
CA TRP A 706 31.08 -3.09 37.36
C TRP A 706 31.57 -4.55 37.17
N PHE A 707 32.11 -4.86 36.01
CA PHE A 707 32.68 -6.19 35.72
C PHE A 707 33.85 -6.50 36.66
N GLN A 708 34.80 -5.58 36.82
CA GLN A 708 35.94 -5.72 37.74
C GLN A 708 35.48 -5.87 39.19
N THR A 709 34.50 -5.12 39.61
CA THR A 709 33.91 -5.20 40.95
C THR A 709 33.26 -6.57 41.16
N LEU A 710 32.47 -7.07 40.20
CA LEU A 710 31.87 -8.38 40.28
C LEU A 710 32.92 -9.51 40.36
N LYS A 711 33.95 -9.42 39.53
CA LYS A 711 35.05 -10.43 39.50
C LYS A 711 35.93 -10.43 40.72
N SER A 712 36.25 -9.26 41.29
CA SER A 712 37.17 -9.14 42.43
C SER A 712 36.47 -9.29 43.78
N GLN A 713 35.31 -8.67 43.99
CA GLN A 713 34.63 -8.64 45.28
C GLN A 713 33.57 -9.77 45.45
N PHE A 714 33.10 -10.35 44.36
CA PHE A 714 31.99 -11.34 44.33
C PHE A 714 32.37 -12.60 43.57
N SER A 715 33.66 -12.98 43.54
CA SER A 715 34.20 -14.09 42.73
C SER A 715 33.62 -15.48 43.08
N ASP A 716 33.13 -15.65 44.29
CA ASP A 716 32.49 -16.86 44.82
C ASP A 716 31.06 -17.07 44.28
N THR A 717 30.43 -16.00 43.79
CA THR A 717 29.03 -16.07 43.32
C THR A 717 28.89 -16.77 41.98
N PRO A 718 27.77 -17.48 41.74
CA PRO A 718 27.51 -18.13 40.46
C PRO A 718 27.50 -17.11 39.30
N TRP A 719 27.00 -15.90 39.52
CA TRP A 719 26.92 -14.83 38.50
C TRP A 719 28.28 -14.32 38.06
N SER A 720 29.24 -14.21 39.02
CA SER A 720 30.62 -13.88 38.69
C SER A 720 31.25 -14.97 37.82
N LYS A 721 30.96 -16.25 38.09
CA LYS A 721 31.49 -17.38 37.33
C LYS A 721 30.91 -17.45 35.95
N GLN A 722 29.63 -17.20 35.81
CA GLN A 722 28.89 -17.22 34.52
C GLN A 722 29.32 -16.10 33.59
N LEU A 723 29.54 -14.89 34.12
CA LEU A 723 29.85 -13.72 33.28
C LEU A 723 31.29 -13.81 32.76
N LYS A 724 31.45 -13.86 31.41
CA LYS A 724 32.77 -13.97 30.78
C LYS A 724 33.27 -12.65 30.21
N TYR A 725 32.38 -11.80 29.77
CA TYR A 725 32.68 -10.55 29.07
C TYR A 725 31.84 -9.39 29.59
N TYR A 726 32.24 -8.17 29.24
CA TYR A 726 31.43 -6.93 29.33
C TYR A 726 31.53 -6.22 27.99
N TRP A 727 30.50 -5.56 27.61
CA TRP A 727 30.41 -4.89 26.32
C TRP A 727 30.17 -3.39 26.45
#